data_2aa3b0ea3a6c5e758d0e3a23486fc970
#
_entry.id   2aa3b0ea3a6c5e758d0e3a23486fc970
#
_cell.length_a   1.000
_cell.length_b   1.000
_cell.length_c   1.000
_cell.angle_alpha   90.00
_cell.angle_beta   90.00
_cell.angle_gamma   90.00
#
_symmetry.space_group_name_H-M   'P 1'
#
loop_
_entity.id
_entity.type
_entity.pdbx_description
1 polymer ?
#
loop_
_entity_poly.entity_id
_entity_poly.type
_entity_poly.pdbx_seq_one_letter_code
_entity_poly.pdbx_strand_id
1 'polypeptide(L)'
;MSKNLDGIVAKIRDVRAQKRPEIEKNLQKIDALLAALRDTRGRASTVAARYPDLASALQGVSFNDAENKLLEARAACETALTRLRRESINIGVAAKAGQGKSQMLQMLTGLGSDQIPTGGGGACTAVRSIVHNSTTKKAVVHYLTPQGLLEKKVFPSYKPVGSTPFALGLSGVPSSLDGFLSASLSAIEPADKLPTQGVNNWNDNVIPLQRDLNAFPELKLLLGKAPEEVPMDEVRTFLVKDNNEKKHNVVDFVELWTPFEVGLPEGLTVYDLPGLEDPTPGIREDMLESVKSDADVVFFLLKPPTNGERTLWKDEDNNATDMLQSVYPVEEVKPKDWIQLILNEDNREGHKNRGSINLLLGKNVDGTPSETSTSKIPRGFSPVVCDCGSKDAVREMVDANIDALVNQAGRIDDLRILQAGDTFSIALGEVRALYDALRNASGDVIAQESGFDFERHLLTFMAELRGPLKKDLSPAFREMVREVLARHFKAAETKLERLYTENADAKDFPSELPVFSKTRIKEEFDAGYGPAGVIEKTVRNQREAVLKLLRDQLTECCGELVSRYYDCVVETGFNLNPTLNRISSASKDDGSSKECLERFLSAVRANGSYDSLESAIEGLLRFRLSFDETVLPAIYGIPDLDDFNPELPREAKEEGSHELDEIKTYIGGLHDSEKQTEAFFNWLRQKSESILSCVTSGSDSSPLAVVSEHVSNTMRANFDAFVFRFIWGDKTGNEWRRFADHNKAVFWKDEFDVASANSKLAKDWHAALSGLAAAL
;
A
#
# COMPACT_ATOMS: atom_id res chain seq x y z
N MET A 1 51.52 -20.19 -25.86
CA MET A 1 51.74 -20.58 -24.44
C MET A 1 50.41 -20.40 -23.74
N SER A 2 49.75 -21.51 -23.38
CA SER A 2 48.55 -21.43 -22.52
C SER A 2 49.00 -20.79 -21.21
N LYS A 3 48.50 -19.56 -20.91
CA LYS A 3 48.67 -19.00 -19.58
C LYS A 3 48.09 -19.99 -18.59
N ASN A 4 48.72 -20.11 -17.43
CA ASN A 4 48.20 -21.02 -16.36
C ASN A 4 46.91 -20.41 -15.76
N LEU A 5 45.81 -20.57 -16.50
CA LEU A 5 44.52 -19.99 -16.17
C LEU A 5 43.92 -20.55 -14.87
N ASP A 6 44.20 -21.85 -14.57
CA ASP A 6 43.79 -22.48 -13.32
C ASP A 6 44.40 -21.81 -12.10
N GLY A 7 45.68 -21.43 -12.22
CA GLY A 7 46.39 -20.70 -11.16
C GLY A 7 45.83 -19.29 -10.94
N ILE A 8 45.21 -18.69 -11.97
CA ILE A 8 44.62 -17.34 -11.89
C ILE A 8 43.30 -17.40 -11.12
N VAL A 9 42.40 -18.34 -11.43
CA VAL A 9 41.12 -18.52 -10.69
C VAL A 9 41.40 -18.90 -9.24
N ALA A 10 42.36 -19.81 -9.00
CA ALA A 10 42.78 -20.18 -7.64
C ALA A 10 43.26 -18.96 -6.84
N LYS A 11 44.04 -18.06 -7.45
CA LYS A 11 44.50 -16.84 -6.80
C LYS A 11 43.40 -15.93 -6.34
N ILE A 12 42.33 -15.71 -7.15
CA ILE A 12 41.15 -14.92 -6.73
C ILE A 12 40.47 -15.59 -5.54
N ARG A 13 40.24 -16.89 -5.62
CA ARG A 13 39.60 -17.63 -4.53
C ARG A 13 40.37 -17.49 -3.21
N ASP A 14 41.70 -17.58 -3.26
CA ASP A 14 42.57 -17.43 -2.08
C ASP A 14 42.49 -16.00 -1.53
N VAL A 15 42.52 -14.98 -2.38
CA VAL A 15 42.38 -13.57 -1.98
C VAL A 15 40.99 -13.33 -1.36
N ARG A 16 39.88 -13.85 -1.96
CA ARG A 16 38.54 -13.76 -1.40
C ARG A 16 38.46 -14.45 -0.03
N ALA A 17 39.05 -15.64 0.11
CA ALA A 17 39.09 -16.39 1.38
C ALA A 17 39.81 -15.61 2.50
N GLN A 18 40.89 -14.88 2.18
CA GLN A 18 41.61 -14.06 3.16
C GLN A 18 40.81 -12.86 3.67
N LYS A 19 39.92 -12.32 2.83
CA LYS A 19 39.09 -11.12 3.15
C LYS A 19 37.79 -11.45 3.89
N ARG A 20 37.27 -12.67 3.80
CA ARG A 20 36.02 -13.12 4.44
C ARG A 20 35.93 -12.82 5.94
N PRO A 21 36.95 -13.17 6.77
CA PRO A 21 36.85 -13.02 8.21
C PRO A 21 36.55 -11.61 8.70
N GLU A 22 37.01 -10.59 7.99
CA GLU A 22 36.74 -9.19 8.32
C GLU A 22 35.25 -8.85 8.15
N ILE A 23 34.65 -9.23 7.03
CA ILE A 23 33.22 -8.98 6.76
C ILE A 23 32.34 -9.83 7.68
N GLU A 24 32.70 -11.08 7.94
CA GLU A 24 31.98 -11.93 8.88
C GLU A 24 32.00 -11.35 10.31
N LYS A 25 33.12 -10.77 10.74
CA LYS A 25 33.24 -10.07 12.02
C LYS A 25 32.33 -8.83 12.05
N ASN A 26 32.28 -8.06 10.95
CA ASN A 26 31.40 -6.91 10.86
C ASN A 26 29.93 -7.32 10.92
N LEU A 27 29.52 -8.38 10.23
CA LEU A 27 28.16 -8.94 10.31
C LEU A 27 27.78 -9.36 11.72
N GLN A 28 28.66 -10.11 12.40
CA GLN A 28 28.43 -10.50 13.81
C GLN A 28 28.24 -9.28 14.71
N LYS A 29 29.04 -8.23 14.49
CA LYS A 29 28.92 -7.00 15.25
C LYS A 29 27.63 -6.24 14.94
N ILE A 30 27.21 -6.17 13.68
CA ILE A 30 25.94 -5.57 13.24
C ILE A 30 24.77 -6.34 13.88
N ASP A 31 24.76 -7.67 13.82
CA ASP A 31 23.69 -8.48 14.40
C ASP A 31 23.59 -8.30 15.92
N ALA A 32 24.74 -8.21 16.61
CA ALA A 32 24.79 -7.88 18.04
C ALA A 32 24.21 -6.48 18.33
N LEU A 33 24.57 -5.49 17.51
CA LEU A 33 24.05 -4.11 17.64
C LEU A 33 22.55 -4.05 17.37
N LEU A 34 22.04 -4.74 16.35
CA LEU A 34 20.61 -4.83 16.06
C LEU A 34 19.84 -5.46 17.23
N ALA A 35 20.36 -6.55 17.79
CA ALA A 35 19.73 -7.20 18.93
C ALA A 35 19.70 -6.27 20.16
N ALA A 36 20.83 -5.62 20.48
CA ALA A 36 20.94 -4.69 21.61
C ALA A 36 20.06 -3.43 21.39
N LEU A 37 20.00 -2.91 20.17
CA LEU A 37 19.18 -1.77 19.79
C LEU A 37 17.69 -2.06 19.96
N ARG A 38 17.23 -3.23 19.49
CA ARG A 38 15.85 -3.69 19.62
C ARG A 38 15.45 -3.94 21.06
N ASP A 39 16.31 -4.53 21.87
CA ASP A 39 16.08 -4.69 23.30
C ASP A 39 15.98 -3.31 24.00
N THR A 40 16.91 -2.40 23.70
CA THR A 40 16.90 -1.03 24.24
C THR A 40 15.63 -0.28 23.82
N ARG A 41 15.24 -0.38 22.54
CA ARG A 41 14.00 0.22 22.01
C ARG A 41 12.75 -0.35 22.69
N GLY A 42 12.68 -1.68 22.83
CA GLY A 42 11.56 -2.34 23.52
C GLY A 42 11.38 -1.86 24.96
N ARG A 43 12.46 -1.52 25.64
CA ARG A 43 12.45 -1.00 27.00
C ARG A 43 12.29 0.53 27.05
N ALA A 44 12.76 1.24 26.03
CA ALA A 44 12.76 2.71 25.98
C ALA A 44 11.35 3.31 26.11
N SER A 45 10.36 2.73 25.44
CA SER A 45 8.96 3.20 25.51
C SER A 45 8.40 3.08 26.94
N THR A 46 8.73 2.02 27.64
CA THR A 46 8.29 1.74 29.01
C THR A 46 8.97 2.67 30.01
N VAL A 47 10.26 2.95 29.79
CA VAL A 47 11.05 3.81 30.67
C VAL A 47 10.75 5.29 30.40
N ALA A 48 10.59 5.72 29.16
CA ALA A 48 10.29 7.10 28.77
C ALA A 48 8.92 7.58 29.25
N ALA A 49 7.92 6.69 29.33
CA ALA A 49 6.62 7.02 29.90
C ALA A 49 6.71 7.49 31.36
N ARG A 50 7.80 7.15 32.03
CA ARG A 50 8.04 7.52 33.43
C ARG A 50 8.98 8.72 33.60
N TYR A 51 9.92 8.89 32.68
CA TYR A 51 11.01 9.87 32.83
C TYR A 51 10.93 10.90 31.69
N PRO A 52 10.45 12.14 31.94
CA PRO A 52 10.25 13.16 30.92
C PRO A 52 11.51 13.53 30.15
N ASP A 53 12.65 13.52 30.82
CA ASP A 53 13.93 13.88 30.21
C ASP A 53 14.35 12.82 29.17
N LEU A 54 14.11 11.55 29.49
CA LEU A 54 14.28 10.46 28.52
C LEU A 54 13.25 10.55 27.38
N ALA A 55 12.00 10.88 27.68
CA ALA A 55 10.98 11.08 26.64
C ALA A 55 11.35 12.23 25.70
N SER A 56 11.92 13.32 26.24
CA SER A 56 12.42 14.45 25.45
C SER A 56 13.62 14.06 24.59
N ALA A 57 14.55 13.28 25.12
CA ALA A 57 15.70 12.78 24.37
C ALA A 57 15.27 11.84 23.23
N LEU A 58 14.24 11.02 23.47
CA LEU A 58 13.67 10.11 22.45
C LEU A 58 12.98 10.87 21.31
N GLN A 59 12.52 12.11 21.51
CA GLN A 59 11.98 12.94 20.45
C GLN A 59 13.07 13.48 19.51
N GLY A 60 14.30 13.62 20.00
CA GLY A 60 15.45 14.12 19.24
C GLY A 60 16.28 13.05 18.55
N VAL A 61 15.99 11.75 18.79
CA VAL A 61 16.76 10.62 18.23
C VAL A 61 15.83 9.54 17.71
N SER A 62 16.21 8.97 16.58
CA SER A 62 15.38 7.97 15.88
C SER A 62 16.00 6.58 15.99
N PHE A 63 15.37 5.68 16.74
CA PHE A 63 15.71 4.26 16.73
C PHE A 63 15.55 3.67 15.35
N ASN A 64 14.55 4.15 14.56
CA ASN A 64 14.31 3.66 13.22
C ASN A 64 15.47 4.01 12.28
N ASP A 65 16.03 5.22 12.40
CA ASP A 65 17.15 5.63 11.55
C ASP A 65 18.39 4.81 11.86
N ALA A 66 18.70 4.60 13.14
CA ALA A 66 19.80 3.74 13.56
C ALA A 66 19.59 2.27 13.12
N GLU A 67 18.38 1.73 13.27
CA GLU A 67 18.04 0.37 12.82
C GLU A 67 18.14 0.25 11.30
N ASN A 68 17.60 1.20 10.55
CA ASN A 68 17.68 1.21 9.09
C ASN A 68 19.12 1.30 8.60
N LYS A 69 19.96 2.14 9.23
CA LYS A 69 21.39 2.21 8.90
C LYS A 69 22.13 0.91 9.19
N LEU A 70 21.82 0.24 10.28
CA LEU A 70 22.38 -1.09 10.55
C LEU A 70 21.89 -2.14 9.55
N LEU A 71 20.63 -2.10 9.13
CA LEU A 71 20.09 -2.99 8.11
C LEU A 71 20.72 -2.73 6.73
N GLU A 72 20.95 -1.45 6.38
CA GLU A 72 21.70 -1.08 5.17
C GLU A 72 23.13 -1.63 5.23
N ALA A 73 23.82 -1.47 6.35
CA ALA A 73 25.16 -1.99 6.58
C ALA A 73 25.19 -3.52 6.52
N ARG A 74 24.19 -4.17 7.12
CA ARG A 74 24.03 -5.64 7.08
C ARG A 74 23.89 -6.14 5.64
N ALA A 75 23.00 -5.52 4.86
CA ALA A 75 22.79 -5.86 3.46
C ALA A 75 24.07 -5.66 2.61
N ALA A 76 24.81 -4.58 2.86
CA ALA A 76 26.10 -4.32 2.19
C ALA A 76 27.14 -5.39 2.54
N CYS A 77 27.25 -5.78 3.82
CA CYS A 77 28.14 -6.84 4.26
C CYS A 77 27.73 -8.22 3.69
N GLU A 78 26.43 -8.55 3.66
CA GLU A 78 25.93 -9.80 3.07
C GLU A 78 26.22 -9.87 1.58
N THR A 79 26.03 -8.76 0.86
CA THR A 79 26.37 -8.66 -0.56
C THR A 79 27.87 -8.89 -0.78
N ALA A 80 28.73 -8.22 0.01
CA ALA A 80 30.18 -8.43 -0.05
C ALA A 80 30.56 -9.88 0.27
N LEU A 81 29.97 -10.46 1.34
CA LEU A 81 30.28 -11.84 1.77
C LEU A 81 29.82 -12.87 0.73
N THR A 82 28.66 -12.68 0.13
CA THR A 82 28.16 -13.53 -0.96
C THR A 82 29.16 -13.59 -2.10
N ARG A 83 29.72 -12.45 -2.51
CA ARG A 83 30.78 -12.39 -3.53
C ARG A 83 32.05 -13.08 -3.06
N LEU A 84 32.51 -12.80 -1.86
CA LEU A 84 33.75 -13.38 -1.31
C LEU A 84 33.68 -14.92 -1.09
N ARG A 85 32.49 -15.47 -0.97
CA ARG A 85 32.27 -16.93 -0.88
C ARG A 85 32.29 -17.66 -2.21
N ARG A 86 32.25 -16.92 -3.33
CA ARG A 86 32.26 -17.53 -4.65
C ARG A 86 33.62 -18.16 -4.94
N GLU A 87 33.57 -19.36 -5.47
CA GLU A 87 34.71 -20.09 -5.95
C GLU A 87 34.93 -19.86 -7.46
N SER A 88 34.01 -19.13 -8.11
CA SER A 88 34.01 -18.84 -9.53
C SER A 88 34.22 -17.36 -9.81
N ILE A 89 34.66 -17.08 -11.04
CA ILE A 89 34.57 -15.77 -11.67
C ILE A 89 33.31 -15.78 -12.54
N ASN A 90 32.44 -14.81 -12.29
CA ASN A 90 31.13 -14.76 -12.89
C ASN A 90 31.08 -13.68 -13.98
N ILE A 91 30.82 -14.07 -15.20
CA ILE A 91 30.71 -13.21 -16.37
C ILE A 91 29.23 -13.08 -16.74
N GLY A 92 28.65 -11.90 -16.58
CA GLY A 92 27.33 -11.58 -17.11
C GLY A 92 27.42 -11.24 -18.59
N VAL A 93 26.58 -11.78 -19.45
CA VAL A 93 26.52 -11.39 -20.87
C VAL A 93 25.23 -10.65 -21.11
N ALA A 94 25.33 -9.36 -21.45
CA ALA A 94 24.23 -8.47 -21.70
C ALA A 94 24.25 -7.95 -23.17
N ALA A 95 23.08 -7.87 -23.77
CA ALA A 95 22.93 -7.31 -25.13
C ALA A 95 21.46 -6.94 -25.39
N LYS A 96 21.23 -6.09 -26.37
CA LYS A 96 19.91 -5.94 -27.00
C LYS A 96 19.58 -7.16 -27.85
N ALA A 97 18.31 -7.29 -28.24
CA ALA A 97 17.91 -8.36 -29.16
C ALA A 97 18.71 -8.31 -30.47
N GLY A 98 19.10 -9.47 -30.98
CA GLY A 98 19.81 -9.61 -32.27
C GLY A 98 21.28 -9.21 -32.28
N GLN A 99 21.89 -8.84 -31.15
CA GLN A 99 23.31 -8.42 -31.07
C GLN A 99 24.30 -9.61 -31.02
N GLY A 100 23.82 -10.87 -30.98
CA GLY A 100 24.65 -12.06 -31.01
C GLY A 100 24.96 -12.66 -29.64
N LYS A 101 24.21 -12.28 -28.57
CA LYS A 101 24.39 -12.80 -27.21
C LYS A 101 24.36 -14.33 -27.14
N SER A 102 23.26 -14.95 -27.58
CA SER A 102 23.15 -16.41 -27.54
C SER A 102 24.22 -17.10 -28.39
N GLN A 103 24.61 -16.52 -29.53
CA GLN A 103 25.66 -17.03 -30.38
C GLN A 103 27.02 -17.04 -29.65
N MET A 104 27.39 -15.94 -29.01
CA MET A 104 28.58 -15.87 -28.20
C MET A 104 28.58 -16.89 -27.08
N LEU A 105 27.45 -17.02 -26.35
CA LEU A 105 27.29 -17.99 -25.29
C LEU A 105 27.46 -19.43 -25.77
N GLN A 106 26.89 -19.78 -26.95
CA GLN A 106 27.07 -21.09 -27.55
C GLN A 106 28.53 -21.36 -27.93
N MET A 107 29.23 -20.37 -28.51
CA MET A 107 30.62 -20.50 -28.87
C MET A 107 31.52 -20.62 -27.64
N LEU A 108 31.19 -19.91 -26.56
CA LEU A 108 31.95 -19.92 -25.31
C LEU A 108 31.78 -21.25 -24.55
N THR A 109 30.55 -21.72 -24.43
CA THR A 109 30.18 -22.87 -23.57
C THR A 109 30.20 -24.21 -24.31
N GLY A 110 30.07 -24.21 -25.64
CA GLY A 110 29.88 -25.40 -26.46
C GLY A 110 28.46 -26.00 -26.40
N LEU A 111 27.52 -25.29 -25.74
CA LEU A 111 26.13 -25.71 -25.69
C LEU A 111 25.40 -25.34 -26.98
N GLY A 112 24.42 -26.15 -27.36
CA GLY A 112 23.63 -25.93 -28.57
C GLY A 112 22.39 -25.06 -28.34
N SER A 113 21.57 -24.96 -29.39
CA SER A 113 20.29 -24.19 -29.36
C SER A 113 19.24 -24.77 -28.39
N ASP A 114 19.40 -26.00 -27.95
CA ASP A 114 18.48 -26.63 -27.00
C ASP A 114 18.73 -26.18 -25.57
N GLN A 115 19.97 -25.78 -25.25
CA GLN A 115 20.35 -25.28 -23.93
C GLN A 115 20.46 -23.74 -23.91
N ILE A 116 20.90 -23.15 -25.04
CA ILE A 116 21.00 -21.69 -25.20
C ILE A 116 20.22 -21.31 -26.48
N PRO A 117 18.89 -21.04 -26.35
CA PRO A 117 18.05 -20.77 -27.51
C PRO A 117 18.49 -19.53 -28.28
N THR A 118 18.49 -19.64 -29.60
CA THR A 118 18.68 -18.52 -30.52
C THR A 118 17.37 -18.19 -31.21
N GLY A 119 16.94 -16.93 -31.24
CA GLY A 119 15.70 -16.48 -31.86
C GLY A 119 15.93 -15.55 -33.03
N GLY A 120 15.14 -15.70 -34.09
CA GLY A 120 15.12 -14.82 -35.24
C GLY A 120 14.25 -13.58 -34.98
N GLY A 121 14.69 -12.62 -34.14
CA GLY A 121 14.09 -11.30 -34.07
C GLY A 121 13.13 -11.00 -32.91
N GLY A 122 12.97 -11.91 -31.94
CA GLY A 122 12.20 -11.67 -30.70
C GLY A 122 12.91 -12.25 -29.48
N ALA A 123 12.52 -11.84 -28.27
CA ALA A 123 13.04 -12.41 -27.03
C ALA A 123 12.65 -13.89 -26.92
N CYS A 124 13.56 -14.80 -27.27
CA CYS A 124 13.35 -16.25 -27.26
C CYS A 124 13.46 -16.85 -25.88
N THR A 125 14.35 -16.33 -25.06
CA THR A 125 14.65 -16.84 -23.72
C THR A 125 13.78 -16.13 -22.71
N ALA A 126 12.85 -16.85 -22.11
CA ALA A 126 11.94 -16.30 -21.10
C ALA A 126 12.49 -16.43 -19.68
N VAL A 127 13.53 -17.24 -19.47
CA VAL A 127 14.13 -17.61 -18.19
C VAL A 127 15.64 -17.48 -18.32
N ARG A 128 16.28 -16.88 -17.32
CA ARG A 128 17.74 -16.77 -17.29
C ARG A 128 18.41 -18.11 -17.12
N SER A 129 19.58 -18.29 -17.71
CA SER A 129 20.42 -19.44 -17.48
C SER A 129 21.79 -19.06 -16.94
N ILE A 130 22.31 -19.92 -16.08
CA ILE A 130 23.63 -19.80 -15.44
C ILE A 130 24.42 -21.02 -15.93
N VAL A 131 25.56 -20.79 -16.60
CA VAL A 131 26.37 -21.89 -17.13
C VAL A 131 27.71 -21.93 -16.40
N HIS A 132 27.95 -23.04 -15.72
CA HIS A 132 29.18 -23.30 -14.97
C HIS A 132 30.15 -24.11 -15.82
N ASN A 133 31.39 -23.63 -15.92
CA ASN A 133 32.46 -24.44 -16.49
C ASN A 133 32.85 -25.55 -15.52
N SER A 134 32.50 -26.78 -15.83
CA SER A 134 32.68 -27.95 -14.97
C SER A 134 32.88 -29.19 -15.81
N THR A 135 33.66 -30.14 -15.30
CA THR A 135 33.82 -31.47 -15.90
C THR A 135 32.54 -32.31 -15.89
N THR A 136 31.59 -31.98 -15.01
CA THR A 136 30.29 -32.65 -14.92
C THR A 136 29.30 -32.02 -15.87
N LYS A 137 28.47 -32.83 -16.57
CA LYS A 137 27.33 -32.33 -17.37
C LYS A 137 26.04 -32.62 -16.63
N LYS A 138 25.34 -31.54 -16.24
CA LYS A 138 24.02 -31.62 -15.62
C LYS A 138 23.25 -30.31 -15.81
N ALA A 139 21.95 -30.40 -15.70
CA ALA A 139 21.07 -29.23 -15.66
C ALA A 139 20.17 -29.27 -14.41
N VAL A 140 19.99 -28.16 -13.75
CA VAL A 140 19.12 -28.04 -12.58
C VAL A 140 18.16 -26.87 -12.79
N VAL A 141 16.87 -27.13 -12.61
CA VAL A 141 15.82 -26.14 -12.74
C VAL A 141 15.41 -25.65 -11.36
N HIS A 142 15.38 -24.35 -11.18
CA HIS A 142 14.90 -23.69 -9.98
C HIS A 142 13.53 -23.07 -10.22
N TYR A 143 12.58 -23.38 -9.34
CA TYR A 143 11.20 -22.95 -9.48
C TYR A 143 10.88 -21.73 -8.62
N LEU A 144 10.05 -20.84 -9.15
CA LEU A 144 9.50 -19.73 -8.37
C LEU A 144 8.64 -20.25 -7.22
N THR A 145 8.66 -19.56 -6.09
CA THR A 145 7.63 -19.76 -5.06
C THR A 145 6.32 -19.12 -5.53
N PRO A 146 5.14 -19.52 -4.99
CA PRO A 146 3.87 -18.84 -5.28
C PRO A 146 3.94 -17.32 -5.06
N GLN A 147 4.57 -16.91 -3.97
CA GLN A 147 4.79 -15.49 -3.66
C GLN A 147 5.79 -14.85 -4.63
N GLY A 148 6.90 -15.50 -4.93
CA GLY A 148 7.90 -15.02 -5.88
C GLY A 148 7.35 -14.83 -7.29
N LEU A 149 6.42 -15.68 -7.73
CA LEU A 149 5.73 -15.51 -9.02
C LEU A 149 4.90 -14.23 -9.04
N LEU A 150 4.15 -13.96 -7.96
CA LEU A 150 3.36 -12.74 -7.85
C LEU A 150 4.26 -11.49 -7.80
N GLU A 151 5.30 -11.51 -6.99
CA GLU A 151 6.23 -10.39 -6.81
C GLU A 151 6.97 -10.02 -8.09
N LYS A 152 7.46 -11.04 -8.84
CA LYS A 152 8.26 -10.83 -10.04
C LYS A 152 7.41 -10.55 -11.29
N LYS A 153 6.28 -11.24 -11.47
CA LYS A 153 5.55 -11.22 -12.74
C LYS A 153 4.22 -10.46 -12.71
N VAL A 154 3.60 -10.29 -11.53
CA VAL A 154 2.24 -9.71 -11.40
C VAL A 154 2.26 -8.34 -10.72
N PHE A 155 2.83 -8.23 -9.52
CA PHE A 155 2.82 -7.00 -8.72
C PHE A 155 3.43 -5.76 -9.39
N PRO A 156 4.42 -5.86 -10.30
CA PRO A 156 4.92 -4.68 -11.00
C PRO A 156 3.84 -3.89 -11.72
N SER A 157 2.79 -4.56 -12.25
CA SER A 157 1.66 -3.90 -12.92
C SER A 157 0.74 -3.14 -11.95
N TYR A 158 0.68 -3.52 -10.68
CA TYR A 158 -0.15 -2.89 -9.65
C TYR A 158 0.52 -1.71 -8.95
N LYS A 159 1.80 -1.47 -9.15
CA LYS A 159 2.51 -0.31 -8.60
C LYS A 159 1.91 1.00 -9.14
N PRO A 160 2.05 2.14 -8.41
CA PRO A 160 1.61 3.44 -8.90
C PRO A 160 2.23 3.78 -10.26
N VAL A 161 1.47 4.42 -11.13
CA VAL A 161 1.95 4.87 -12.44
C VAL A 161 3.18 5.77 -12.26
N GLY A 162 4.23 5.52 -13.04
CA GLY A 162 5.49 6.27 -12.95
C GLY A 162 6.53 5.65 -12.01
N SER A 163 6.21 4.65 -11.19
CA SER A 163 7.17 3.94 -10.34
C SER A 163 8.05 2.96 -11.12
N THR A 164 7.53 2.38 -12.19
CA THR A 164 8.25 1.53 -13.16
C THR A 164 7.60 1.68 -14.54
N PRO A 165 8.28 1.35 -15.65
CA PRO A 165 7.67 1.37 -16.98
C PRO A 165 6.50 0.39 -17.14
N PHE A 166 6.33 -0.55 -16.21
CA PHE A 166 5.26 -1.56 -16.20
C PHE A 166 4.11 -1.21 -15.26
N ALA A 167 4.23 -0.17 -14.47
CA ALA A 167 3.22 0.23 -13.49
C ALA A 167 1.97 0.78 -14.19
N LEU A 168 0.83 0.14 -13.94
CA LEU A 168 -0.47 0.55 -14.46
C LEU A 168 -1.36 1.16 -13.36
N GLY A 169 -0.92 1.10 -12.11
CA GLY A 169 -1.70 1.60 -10.95
C GLY A 169 -3.02 0.86 -10.76
N LEU A 170 -3.06 -0.44 -11.08
CA LEU A 170 -4.26 -1.25 -10.97
C LEU A 170 -4.69 -1.40 -9.50
N SER A 171 -5.99 -1.36 -9.26
CA SER A 171 -6.58 -1.66 -7.95
C SER A 171 -6.77 -3.16 -7.76
N GLY A 172 -6.89 -3.60 -6.50
CA GLY A 172 -7.17 -5.01 -6.19
C GLY A 172 -5.96 -5.93 -6.34
N VAL A 173 -4.80 -5.51 -5.81
CA VAL A 173 -3.58 -6.34 -5.75
C VAL A 173 -3.92 -7.71 -5.15
N PRO A 174 -3.68 -8.82 -5.85
CA PRO A 174 -3.97 -10.14 -5.32
C PRO A 174 -3.08 -10.43 -4.10
N SER A 175 -3.68 -10.87 -3.00
CA SER A 175 -2.95 -11.22 -1.76
C SER A 175 -2.35 -12.62 -1.78
N SER A 176 -2.76 -13.45 -2.74
CA SER A 176 -2.31 -14.84 -2.87
C SER A 176 -2.39 -15.30 -4.33
N LEU A 177 -1.73 -16.41 -4.64
CA LEU A 177 -1.81 -17.05 -5.95
C LEU A 177 -3.26 -17.41 -6.31
N ASP A 178 -4.03 -17.96 -5.38
CA ASP A 178 -5.43 -18.32 -5.62
C ASP A 178 -6.28 -17.07 -5.91
N GLY A 179 -6.02 -15.97 -5.20
CA GLY A 179 -6.63 -14.68 -5.49
C GLY A 179 -6.32 -14.18 -6.90
N PHE A 180 -5.09 -14.31 -7.35
CA PHE A 180 -4.69 -13.99 -8.73
C PHE A 180 -5.38 -14.89 -9.75
N LEU A 181 -5.42 -16.20 -9.51
CA LEU A 181 -5.98 -17.17 -10.45
C LEU A 181 -7.50 -17.06 -10.59
N SER A 182 -8.20 -16.62 -9.54
CA SER A 182 -9.65 -16.42 -9.54
C SER A 182 -10.09 -15.03 -10.00
N ALA A 183 -9.15 -14.07 -10.13
CA ALA A 183 -9.47 -12.73 -10.58
C ALA A 183 -9.93 -12.68 -12.03
N SER A 184 -10.95 -11.86 -12.32
CA SER A 184 -11.38 -11.60 -13.71
C SER A 184 -10.47 -10.55 -14.33
N LEU A 185 -9.45 -10.97 -15.07
CA LEU A 185 -8.54 -10.07 -15.78
C LEU A 185 -9.10 -9.75 -17.16
N SER A 186 -9.00 -8.48 -17.56
CA SER A 186 -9.39 -8.00 -18.90
C SER A 186 -8.21 -7.31 -19.57
N ALA A 187 -8.16 -7.39 -20.91
CA ALA A 187 -7.19 -6.64 -21.69
C ALA A 187 -7.40 -5.13 -21.49
N ILE A 188 -6.29 -4.40 -21.44
CA ILE A 188 -6.27 -2.95 -21.30
C ILE A 188 -5.96 -2.35 -22.66
N GLU A 189 -6.80 -1.41 -23.11
CA GLU A 189 -6.55 -0.65 -24.33
C GLU A 189 -5.48 0.43 -24.08
N PRO A 190 -4.56 0.66 -25.04
CA PRO A 190 -3.60 1.72 -24.95
C PRO A 190 -4.29 3.08 -24.76
N ALA A 191 -3.86 3.85 -23.76
CA ALA A 191 -4.36 5.19 -23.49
C ALA A 191 -3.19 6.15 -23.22
N ASP A 192 -3.34 7.43 -23.58
CA ASP A 192 -2.26 8.44 -23.53
C ASP A 192 -1.56 8.61 -22.16
N LYS A 193 -2.20 8.17 -21.09
CA LYS A 193 -1.66 8.29 -19.71
C LYS A 193 -1.05 7.01 -19.17
N LEU A 194 -1.17 5.91 -19.88
CA LEU A 194 -0.65 4.62 -19.42
C LEU A 194 0.68 4.29 -20.11
N PRO A 195 1.67 3.74 -19.40
CA PRO A 195 2.90 3.28 -20.01
C PRO A 195 2.63 2.18 -21.04
N THR A 196 3.03 2.38 -22.28
CA THR A 196 2.84 1.41 -23.36
C THR A 196 3.44 0.04 -23.01
N GLN A 197 4.62 0.02 -22.37
CA GLN A 197 5.25 -1.22 -21.92
C GLN A 197 4.39 -1.94 -20.86
N GLY A 198 3.76 -1.18 -19.97
CA GLY A 198 2.85 -1.74 -18.95
C GLY A 198 1.62 -2.39 -19.56
N VAL A 199 0.99 -1.73 -20.54
CA VAL A 199 -0.18 -2.25 -21.26
C VAL A 199 0.18 -3.52 -22.04
N ASN A 200 1.26 -3.47 -22.81
CA ASN A 200 1.72 -4.65 -23.56
C ASN A 200 2.05 -5.81 -22.62
N ASN A 201 2.76 -5.53 -21.52
CA ASN A 201 3.05 -6.57 -20.54
C ASN A 201 1.80 -7.20 -19.95
N TRP A 202 0.84 -6.39 -19.55
CA TRP A 202 -0.42 -6.88 -18.98
C TRP A 202 -1.13 -7.81 -19.95
N ASN A 203 -1.26 -7.37 -21.22
CA ASN A 203 -1.97 -8.12 -22.24
C ASN A 203 -1.20 -9.36 -22.74
N ASP A 204 0.12 -9.27 -22.88
CA ASP A 204 0.93 -10.30 -23.55
C ASP A 204 1.62 -11.25 -22.56
N ASN A 205 1.71 -10.90 -21.29
CA ASN A 205 2.38 -11.74 -20.29
C ASN A 205 1.49 -12.05 -19.08
N VAL A 206 0.85 -11.05 -18.40
CA VAL A 206 0.12 -11.31 -17.15
C VAL A 206 -1.19 -12.07 -17.38
N ILE A 207 -2.00 -11.64 -18.35
CA ILE A 207 -3.23 -12.36 -18.70
C ILE A 207 -2.93 -13.76 -19.24
N PRO A 208 -2.00 -13.98 -20.19
CA PRO A 208 -1.60 -15.31 -20.61
C PRO A 208 -1.04 -16.17 -19.46
N LEU A 209 -0.25 -15.61 -18.54
CA LEU A 209 0.25 -16.33 -17.36
C LEU A 209 -0.91 -16.89 -16.52
N GLN A 210 -1.91 -16.08 -16.20
CA GLN A 210 -3.09 -16.53 -15.45
C GLN A 210 -3.82 -17.63 -16.20
N ARG A 211 -4.05 -17.43 -17.52
CA ARG A 211 -4.71 -18.41 -18.37
C ARG A 211 -3.95 -19.73 -18.41
N ASP A 212 -2.62 -19.68 -18.60
CA ASP A 212 -1.77 -20.87 -18.68
C ASP A 212 -1.75 -21.63 -17.35
N LEU A 213 -1.63 -20.93 -16.19
CA LEU A 213 -1.69 -21.56 -14.87
C LEU A 213 -3.05 -22.19 -14.56
N ASN A 214 -4.14 -21.65 -15.13
CA ASN A 214 -5.47 -22.25 -15.02
C ASN A 214 -5.68 -23.43 -15.98
N ALA A 215 -5.10 -23.35 -17.18
CA ALA A 215 -5.20 -24.40 -18.19
C ALA A 215 -4.30 -25.62 -17.89
N PHE A 216 -3.17 -25.40 -17.21
CA PHE A 216 -2.16 -26.41 -16.87
C PHE A 216 -1.98 -26.53 -15.35
N PRO A 217 -2.85 -27.26 -14.63
CA PRO A 217 -2.77 -27.37 -13.16
C PRO A 217 -1.45 -27.92 -12.64
N GLU A 218 -0.74 -28.73 -13.43
CA GLU A 218 0.57 -29.27 -13.16
C GLU A 218 1.64 -28.20 -12.94
N LEU A 219 1.52 -27.03 -13.56
CA LEU A 219 2.43 -25.91 -13.35
C LEU A 219 2.38 -25.40 -11.92
N LYS A 220 1.21 -25.44 -11.28
CA LYS A 220 1.05 -25.01 -9.89
C LYS A 220 1.78 -25.92 -8.93
N LEU A 221 1.90 -27.20 -9.25
CA LEU A 221 2.62 -28.21 -8.45
C LEU A 221 4.15 -28.00 -8.48
N LEU A 222 4.64 -27.28 -9.49
CA LEU A 222 6.04 -26.94 -9.61
C LEU A 222 6.43 -25.71 -8.76
N LEU A 223 5.46 -24.84 -8.43
CA LEU A 223 5.73 -23.65 -7.62
C LEU A 223 6.16 -24.03 -6.19
N GLY A 224 7.33 -23.55 -5.79
CA GLY A 224 7.93 -23.87 -4.50
C GLY A 224 8.57 -25.27 -4.40
N LYS A 225 8.61 -26.02 -5.50
CA LYS A 225 9.34 -27.30 -5.55
C LYS A 225 10.84 -27.04 -5.36
N ALA A 226 11.50 -27.96 -4.68
CA ALA A 226 12.96 -27.96 -4.57
C ALA A 226 13.62 -28.03 -5.96
N PRO A 227 14.84 -27.48 -6.12
CA PRO A 227 15.56 -27.56 -7.36
C PRO A 227 15.62 -29.00 -7.91
N GLU A 228 15.43 -29.16 -9.19
CA GLU A 228 15.30 -30.47 -9.85
C GLU A 228 16.34 -30.64 -10.94
N GLU A 229 17.06 -31.74 -10.89
CA GLU A 229 17.97 -32.13 -11.98
C GLU A 229 17.15 -32.70 -13.16
N VAL A 230 17.39 -32.16 -14.35
CA VAL A 230 16.70 -32.53 -15.59
C VAL A 230 17.69 -32.94 -16.67
N PRO A 231 17.30 -33.76 -17.64
CA PRO A 231 18.12 -34.08 -18.81
C PRO A 231 18.49 -32.82 -19.60
N MET A 232 19.74 -32.76 -20.09
CA MET A 232 20.24 -31.59 -20.83
C MET A 232 19.46 -31.30 -22.13
N ASP A 233 18.86 -32.29 -22.75
CA ASP A 233 18.02 -32.17 -23.95
C ASP A 233 16.61 -31.66 -23.65
N GLU A 234 16.14 -31.75 -22.41
CA GLU A 234 14.85 -31.22 -21.99
C GLU A 234 14.90 -29.75 -21.54
N VAL A 235 16.09 -29.18 -21.34
CA VAL A 235 16.29 -27.82 -20.82
C VAL A 235 15.50 -26.77 -21.63
N ARG A 236 15.42 -26.92 -22.94
CA ARG A 236 14.69 -26.02 -23.81
C ARG A 236 13.23 -25.81 -23.37
N THR A 237 12.57 -26.83 -22.83
CA THR A 237 11.17 -26.77 -22.40
C THR A 237 10.94 -25.80 -21.24
N PHE A 238 11.98 -25.51 -20.46
CA PHE A 238 11.96 -24.61 -19.32
C PHE A 238 12.38 -23.18 -19.68
N LEU A 239 13.07 -22.98 -20.81
CA LEU A 239 13.65 -21.69 -21.18
C LEU A 239 12.83 -20.88 -22.17
N VAL A 240 12.06 -21.51 -23.06
CA VAL A 240 11.41 -20.82 -24.18
C VAL A 240 9.90 -20.65 -23.98
N LYS A 241 9.37 -19.51 -24.49
CA LYS A 241 7.93 -19.21 -24.43
C LYS A 241 7.09 -20.12 -25.35
N ASP A 242 7.65 -20.55 -26.48
CA ASP A 242 6.95 -21.28 -27.53
C ASP A 242 6.95 -22.80 -27.33
N ASN A 243 6.73 -23.25 -26.10
CA ASN A 243 6.51 -24.66 -25.85
C ASN A 243 5.07 -24.92 -25.39
N ASN A 244 4.55 -26.10 -25.67
CA ASN A 244 3.19 -26.49 -25.31
C ASN A 244 3.00 -26.67 -23.81
N GLU A 245 4.07 -26.92 -23.06
CA GLU A 245 4.04 -27.24 -21.62
C GLU A 245 4.05 -25.99 -20.72
N LYS A 246 4.40 -24.82 -21.29
CA LYS A 246 4.42 -23.51 -20.58
C LYS A 246 5.23 -23.47 -19.29
N LYS A 247 6.18 -24.40 -19.07
CA LYS A 247 6.99 -24.54 -17.85
C LYS A 247 7.78 -23.28 -17.52
N HIS A 248 8.23 -22.50 -18.52
CA HIS A 248 8.91 -21.22 -18.32
C HIS A 248 8.14 -20.22 -17.42
N ASN A 249 6.83 -20.39 -17.29
CA ASN A 249 6.00 -19.51 -16.46
C ASN A 249 6.31 -19.62 -14.97
N VAL A 250 6.78 -20.79 -14.53
CA VAL A 250 7.00 -21.12 -13.11
C VAL A 250 8.47 -21.33 -12.75
N VAL A 251 9.37 -21.20 -13.71
CA VAL A 251 10.82 -21.31 -13.52
C VAL A 251 11.40 -19.95 -13.16
N ASP A 252 12.30 -19.92 -12.21
CA ASP A 252 13.07 -18.74 -11.80
C ASP A 252 14.36 -18.63 -12.64
N PHE A 253 15.16 -19.69 -12.63
CA PHE A 253 16.36 -19.79 -13.47
C PHE A 253 16.75 -21.26 -13.67
N VAL A 254 17.66 -21.50 -14.62
CA VAL A 254 18.23 -22.82 -14.89
C VAL A 254 19.75 -22.75 -14.74
N GLU A 255 20.32 -23.69 -14.00
CA GLU A 255 21.76 -23.88 -13.91
C GLU A 255 22.21 -25.03 -14.78
N LEU A 256 23.28 -24.81 -15.55
CA LEU A 256 23.88 -25.75 -16.48
C LEU A 256 25.34 -25.95 -16.11
N TRP A 257 25.78 -27.18 -15.94
CA TRP A 257 27.18 -27.52 -15.78
C TRP A 257 27.66 -28.21 -17.05
N THR A 258 28.74 -27.73 -17.64
CA THR A 258 29.32 -28.30 -18.85
C THR A 258 30.81 -27.92 -18.97
N PRO A 259 31.69 -28.76 -19.51
CA PRO A 259 33.00 -28.32 -19.91
C PRO A 259 32.94 -27.29 -21.03
N PHE A 260 33.55 -26.13 -20.84
CA PHE A 260 33.60 -25.12 -21.90
C PHE A 260 34.54 -25.57 -23.02
N GLU A 261 34.04 -25.66 -24.23
CA GLU A 261 34.79 -26.14 -25.38
C GLU A 261 35.98 -25.25 -25.79
N VAL A 262 35.96 -23.98 -25.36
CA VAL A 262 37.09 -23.06 -25.61
C VAL A 262 38.30 -23.30 -24.72
N GLY A 263 38.27 -24.33 -23.85
CA GLY A 263 39.40 -24.71 -23.01
C GLY A 263 39.74 -23.69 -21.91
N LEU A 264 38.70 -23.03 -21.38
CA LEU A 264 38.83 -22.14 -20.24
C LEU A 264 38.95 -22.91 -18.92
N PRO A 265 39.53 -22.30 -17.86
CA PRO A 265 39.69 -22.96 -16.57
C PRO A 265 38.36 -23.30 -15.90
N GLU A 266 38.33 -24.32 -15.11
CA GLU A 266 37.24 -24.58 -14.15
C GLU A 266 37.08 -23.37 -13.23
N GLY A 267 35.86 -23.11 -12.78
CA GLY A 267 35.54 -21.94 -11.93
C GLY A 267 35.21 -20.66 -12.70
N LEU A 268 34.96 -20.76 -14.00
CA LEU A 268 34.26 -19.69 -14.72
C LEU A 268 32.75 -20.01 -14.77
N THR A 269 31.95 -19.01 -14.49
CA THR A 269 30.49 -19.08 -14.61
C THR A 269 30.01 -17.96 -15.52
N VAL A 270 29.13 -18.30 -16.45
CA VAL A 270 28.55 -17.34 -17.38
C VAL A 270 27.06 -17.23 -17.14
N TYR A 271 26.60 -15.99 -16.98
CA TYR A 271 25.20 -15.63 -16.79
C TYR A 271 24.61 -15.14 -18.09
N ASP A 272 23.62 -15.84 -18.62
CA ASP A 272 22.81 -15.38 -19.72
C ASP A 272 21.81 -14.33 -19.20
N LEU A 273 22.24 -13.07 -19.20
CA LEU A 273 21.37 -11.99 -18.75
C LEU A 273 20.27 -11.73 -19.76
N PRO A 274 19.01 -11.49 -19.33
CA PRO A 274 17.92 -11.12 -20.21
C PRO A 274 18.27 -9.92 -21.10
N GLY A 275 17.64 -9.81 -22.26
CA GLY A 275 17.84 -8.67 -23.15
C GLY A 275 17.50 -7.34 -22.45
N LEU A 276 18.35 -6.33 -22.64
CA LEU A 276 18.17 -5.00 -22.03
C LEU A 276 16.88 -4.29 -22.44
N GLU A 277 16.25 -4.75 -23.50
CA GLU A 277 14.98 -4.24 -24.04
C GLU A 277 13.83 -5.25 -23.84
N ASP A 278 14.02 -6.28 -23.02
CA ASP A 278 12.94 -7.24 -22.76
C ASP A 278 11.78 -6.51 -22.05
N PRO A 279 10.60 -6.48 -22.66
CA PRO A 279 9.46 -5.75 -22.11
C PRO A 279 8.78 -6.49 -20.94
N THR A 280 9.31 -7.63 -20.52
CA THR A 280 8.72 -8.43 -19.45
C THR A 280 9.04 -7.81 -18.08
N PRO A 281 8.04 -7.51 -17.21
CA PRO A 281 8.26 -6.93 -15.89
C PRO A 281 9.09 -7.84 -15.01
N GLY A 282 9.85 -7.20 -14.13
CA GLY A 282 10.75 -7.90 -13.24
C GLY A 282 12.05 -8.37 -13.89
N ILE A 283 12.06 -8.63 -15.20
CA ILE A 283 13.28 -9.09 -15.90
C ILE A 283 14.38 -8.03 -15.84
N ARG A 284 14.03 -6.76 -15.99
CA ARG A 284 15.01 -5.67 -15.90
C ARG A 284 15.57 -5.54 -14.49
N GLU A 285 14.69 -5.54 -13.49
CA GLU A 285 15.06 -5.48 -12.08
C GLU A 285 15.87 -6.72 -11.67
N ASP A 286 15.43 -7.91 -12.07
CA ASP A 286 16.17 -9.16 -11.84
C ASP A 286 17.53 -9.16 -12.54
N MET A 287 17.63 -8.59 -13.74
CA MET A 287 18.91 -8.43 -14.44
C MET A 287 19.85 -7.48 -13.69
N LEU A 288 19.36 -6.31 -13.28
CA LEU A 288 20.18 -5.35 -12.52
C LEU A 288 20.62 -5.92 -11.17
N GLU A 289 19.72 -6.64 -10.49
CA GLU A 289 20.06 -7.32 -9.24
C GLU A 289 21.06 -8.46 -9.47
N SER A 290 20.89 -9.24 -10.55
CA SER A 290 21.88 -10.28 -10.92
C SER A 290 23.24 -9.69 -11.29
N VAL A 291 23.27 -8.58 -12.01
CA VAL A 291 24.54 -7.88 -12.29
C VAL A 291 25.17 -7.41 -10.99
N LYS A 292 24.39 -6.85 -10.08
CA LYS A 292 24.85 -6.34 -8.79
C LYS A 292 25.30 -7.45 -7.85
N SER A 293 24.52 -8.52 -7.76
CA SER A 293 24.75 -9.62 -6.83
C SER A 293 25.69 -10.68 -7.41
N ASP A 294 25.55 -11.04 -8.67
CA ASP A 294 26.11 -12.27 -9.22
C ASP A 294 27.30 -12.04 -10.17
N ALA A 295 27.29 -10.99 -10.99
CA ALA A 295 28.36 -10.79 -11.96
C ALA A 295 29.61 -10.14 -11.35
N ASP A 296 30.78 -10.62 -11.74
CA ASP A 296 32.06 -9.98 -11.47
C ASP A 296 32.42 -9.01 -12.60
N VAL A 297 32.08 -9.37 -13.83
CA VAL A 297 32.28 -8.58 -15.05
C VAL A 297 31.06 -8.75 -15.94
N VAL A 298 30.72 -7.73 -16.70
CA VAL A 298 29.66 -7.81 -17.72
C VAL A 298 30.27 -7.64 -19.11
N PHE A 299 30.04 -8.61 -19.99
CA PHE A 299 30.25 -8.48 -21.41
C PHE A 299 29.02 -7.82 -22.05
N PHE A 300 29.18 -6.59 -22.47
CA PHE A 300 28.13 -5.86 -23.15
C PHE A 300 28.37 -5.92 -24.67
N LEU A 301 27.49 -6.62 -25.39
CA LEU A 301 27.61 -6.84 -26.81
C LEU A 301 26.84 -5.79 -27.60
N LEU A 302 27.54 -5.22 -28.58
CA LEU A 302 26.97 -4.35 -29.61
C LEU A 302 27.35 -4.89 -30.98
N LYS A 303 26.39 -5.08 -31.86
CA LYS A 303 26.62 -5.46 -33.26
C LYS A 303 26.28 -4.28 -34.17
N PRO A 304 27.27 -3.52 -34.62
CA PRO A 304 27.05 -2.42 -35.56
C PRO A 304 26.41 -2.90 -36.87
N PRO A 305 25.56 -2.08 -37.52
CA PRO A 305 24.91 -2.43 -38.79
C PRO A 305 25.91 -2.63 -39.92
N THR A 306 25.50 -3.40 -40.92
CA THR A 306 26.33 -3.74 -42.10
C THR A 306 26.66 -2.54 -42.96
N ASN A 307 25.74 -1.59 -43.12
CA ASN A 307 25.91 -0.41 -43.97
C ASN A 307 26.14 0.83 -43.07
N GLY A 308 27.35 1.35 -43.10
CA GLY A 308 27.87 2.42 -42.26
C GLY A 308 27.14 3.77 -42.24
N GLU A 309 25.86 3.80 -42.55
CA GLU A 309 25.06 5.02 -42.57
C GLU A 309 24.17 5.15 -41.31
N ARG A 310 24.37 6.27 -40.63
CA ARG A 310 23.50 6.90 -39.65
C ARG A 310 23.20 6.12 -38.35
N THR A 311 23.80 6.51 -37.29
CA THR A 311 23.61 6.05 -35.91
C THR A 311 24.31 4.73 -35.57
N LEU A 312 25.62 4.76 -35.60
CA LEU A 312 26.46 3.65 -35.12
C LEU A 312 26.31 3.44 -33.60
N TRP A 313 26.14 4.53 -32.86
CA TRP A 313 25.82 4.54 -31.43
C TRP A 313 24.55 5.35 -31.22
N LYS A 314 23.52 4.74 -30.68
CA LYS A 314 22.17 5.32 -30.53
C LYS A 314 21.91 5.78 -29.11
N ASP A 315 20.90 6.63 -28.91
CA ASP A 315 20.43 7.03 -27.58
C ASP A 315 20.01 5.84 -26.74
N GLU A 316 19.45 4.81 -27.36
CA GLU A 316 19.09 3.53 -26.70
C GLU A 316 20.34 2.79 -26.18
N ASP A 317 21.50 2.92 -26.83
CA ASP A 317 22.76 2.33 -26.38
C ASP A 317 23.32 3.11 -25.18
N ASN A 318 23.15 4.44 -25.16
CA ASN A 318 23.42 5.26 -24.00
C ASN A 318 22.52 4.84 -22.83
N ASN A 319 21.20 4.71 -23.06
CA ASN A 319 20.25 4.28 -22.01
C ASN A 319 20.63 2.91 -21.46
N ALA A 320 21.06 1.97 -22.29
CA ALA A 320 21.51 0.65 -21.84
C ALA A 320 22.79 0.71 -20.99
N THR A 321 23.75 1.54 -21.40
CA THR A 321 24.99 1.74 -20.64
C THR A 321 24.74 2.51 -19.34
N ASP A 322 23.92 3.55 -19.37
CA ASP A 322 23.52 4.31 -18.18
C ASP A 322 22.78 3.42 -17.16
N MET A 323 21.92 2.52 -17.66
CA MET A 323 21.23 1.53 -16.83
C MET A 323 22.22 0.59 -16.15
N LEU A 324 23.20 0.06 -16.87
CA LEU A 324 24.23 -0.78 -16.28
C LEU A 324 25.09 0.02 -15.28
N GLN A 325 25.42 1.28 -15.59
CA GLN A 325 26.17 2.16 -14.68
C GLN A 325 25.43 2.41 -13.37
N SER A 326 24.08 2.46 -13.39
CA SER A 326 23.27 2.66 -12.19
C SER A 326 23.39 1.53 -11.16
N VAL A 327 23.92 0.39 -11.56
CA VAL A 327 24.20 -0.75 -10.63
C VAL A 327 25.28 -0.39 -9.61
N TYR A 328 26.23 0.45 -9.99
CA TYR A 328 27.31 0.91 -9.13
C TYR A 328 27.35 2.44 -9.12
N PRO A 329 26.48 3.11 -8.38
CA PRO A 329 26.37 4.57 -8.37
C PRO A 329 27.49 5.27 -7.60
N VAL A 330 28.69 4.69 -7.56
CA VAL A 330 29.86 5.22 -6.86
C VAL A 330 30.76 5.86 -7.91
N GLU A 331 31.12 7.15 -7.76
CA GLU A 331 31.99 7.88 -8.69
C GLU A 331 33.35 7.20 -8.93
N GLU A 332 33.77 6.38 -8.01
CA GLU A 332 35.04 5.63 -8.03
C GLU A 332 34.99 4.40 -8.94
N VAL A 333 33.78 3.87 -9.26
CA VAL A 333 33.59 2.71 -10.14
C VAL A 333 33.25 3.17 -11.55
N LYS A 334 34.25 3.22 -12.41
CA LYS A 334 34.02 3.57 -13.81
C LYS A 334 33.46 2.38 -14.58
N PRO A 335 32.64 2.57 -15.62
CA PRO A 335 32.10 1.48 -16.44
C PRO A 335 33.17 0.52 -16.95
N LYS A 336 34.32 1.05 -17.35
CA LYS A 336 35.49 0.27 -17.81
C LYS A 336 36.06 -0.70 -16.76
N ASP A 337 35.73 -0.50 -15.50
CA ASP A 337 36.26 -1.31 -14.40
C ASP A 337 35.47 -2.62 -14.23
N TRP A 338 34.30 -2.77 -14.88
CA TRP A 338 33.46 -3.96 -14.76
C TRP A 338 32.61 -4.27 -16.00
N ILE A 339 32.53 -3.37 -16.97
CA ILE A 339 31.87 -3.60 -18.26
C ILE A 339 32.91 -3.72 -19.34
N GLN A 340 33.00 -4.87 -20.01
CA GLN A 340 33.76 -5.06 -21.22
C GLN A 340 32.83 -4.88 -22.42
N LEU A 341 33.00 -3.77 -23.16
CA LEU A 341 32.26 -3.56 -24.39
C LEU A 341 32.85 -4.43 -25.50
N ILE A 342 31.98 -5.26 -26.09
CA ILE A 342 32.36 -6.16 -27.23
C ILE A 342 31.62 -5.68 -28.48
N LEU A 343 32.38 -5.31 -29.48
CA LEU A 343 31.89 -5.00 -30.81
C LEU A 343 31.84 -6.30 -31.63
N ASN A 344 30.63 -6.83 -31.81
CA ASN A 344 30.41 -8.10 -32.52
C ASN A 344 30.65 -7.89 -34.02
N GLU A 345 31.73 -8.46 -34.52
CA GLU A 345 32.07 -8.47 -35.92
C GLU A 345 31.34 -9.63 -36.63
N ASP A 346 30.68 -9.31 -37.76
CA ASP A 346 30.05 -10.31 -38.61
C ASP A 346 30.82 -10.40 -39.91
N ASN A 347 31.50 -11.52 -40.15
CA ASN A 347 32.31 -11.77 -41.33
C ASN A 347 31.59 -12.51 -42.44
N ARG A 348 30.30 -12.85 -42.24
CA ARG A 348 29.52 -13.57 -43.25
C ARG A 348 29.25 -12.71 -44.47
N GLU A 349 29.27 -13.31 -45.62
CA GLU A 349 29.04 -12.61 -46.89
C GLU A 349 27.66 -11.93 -46.90
N GLY A 350 27.62 -10.66 -47.29
CA GLY A 350 26.43 -9.83 -47.26
C GLY A 350 26.09 -9.22 -45.85
N HIS A 351 26.80 -9.62 -44.80
CA HIS A 351 26.59 -9.14 -43.44
C HIS A 351 27.82 -8.46 -42.80
N LYS A 352 28.90 -8.28 -43.57
CA LYS A 352 30.15 -7.72 -43.05
C LYS A 352 29.97 -6.32 -42.52
N ASN A 353 30.33 -6.11 -41.25
CA ASN A 353 30.16 -4.85 -40.54
C ASN A 353 31.48 -4.22 -40.05
N ARG A 354 32.62 -4.74 -40.48
CA ARG A 354 33.95 -4.22 -40.08
C ARG A 354 34.13 -2.73 -40.32
N GLY A 355 33.64 -2.23 -41.46
CA GLY A 355 33.68 -0.81 -41.77
C GLY A 355 32.93 0.06 -40.77
N SER A 356 31.75 -0.40 -40.34
CA SER A 356 30.97 0.28 -39.32
C SER A 356 31.65 0.25 -37.94
N ILE A 357 32.33 -0.85 -37.60
CA ILE A 357 33.15 -0.97 -36.38
C ILE A 357 34.30 0.04 -36.43
N ASN A 358 35.01 0.13 -37.56
CA ASN A 358 36.09 1.07 -37.74
C ASN A 358 35.64 2.52 -37.55
N LEU A 359 34.47 2.89 -38.10
CA LEU A 359 33.88 4.22 -37.92
C LEU A 359 33.50 4.50 -36.44
N LEU A 360 32.98 3.51 -35.71
CA LEU A 360 32.73 3.64 -34.28
C LEU A 360 34.01 3.92 -33.50
N LEU A 361 35.09 3.27 -33.88
CA LEU A 361 36.42 3.44 -33.27
C LEU A 361 37.13 4.75 -33.65
N GLY A 362 36.50 5.59 -34.49
CA GLY A 362 37.10 6.84 -34.99
C GLY A 362 38.12 6.63 -36.09
N LYS A 363 38.06 5.51 -36.82
CA LYS A 363 38.88 5.17 -37.97
C LYS A 363 38.10 5.35 -39.27
N ASN A 364 38.77 5.36 -40.42
CA ASN A 364 38.12 5.22 -41.71
C ASN A 364 37.52 3.83 -41.90
N VAL A 365 36.62 3.67 -42.86
CA VAL A 365 35.97 2.37 -43.16
C VAL A 365 36.97 1.24 -43.39
N ASP A 366 38.09 1.54 -44.04
CA ASP A 366 39.19 0.61 -44.31
C ASP A 366 40.11 0.33 -43.10
N GLY A 367 39.83 0.97 -41.95
CA GLY A 367 40.62 0.82 -40.72
C GLY A 367 41.84 1.71 -40.61
N THR A 368 42.10 2.57 -41.59
CA THR A 368 43.18 3.57 -41.51
C THR A 368 42.83 4.65 -40.47
N PRO A 369 43.84 5.28 -39.82
CA PRO A 369 43.60 6.43 -38.93
C PRO A 369 42.83 7.53 -39.64
N SER A 370 41.83 8.09 -38.96
CA SER A 370 41.08 9.24 -39.49
C SER A 370 41.63 10.54 -38.90
N GLU A 371 41.92 11.52 -39.73
CA GLU A 371 42.34 12.84 -39.26
C GLU A 371 41.19 13.72 -38.76
N THR A 372 39.96 13.37 -39.11
CA THR A 372 38.76 14.18 -38.86
C THR A 372 37.72 13.51 -37.94
N SER A 373 37.84 12.19 -37.72
CA SER A 373 36.85 11.43 -36.94
C SER A 373 37.39 11.03 -35.57
N THR A 374 36.62 11.31 -34.55
CA THR A 374 36.86 10.82 -33.19
C THR A 374 36.02 9.58 -32.89
N SER A 375 36.46 8.76 -31.95
CA SER A 375 35.65 7.61 -31.47
C SER A 375 34.25 8.07 -31.03
N LYS A 376 33.23 7.37 -31.48
CA LYS A 376 31.84 7.61 -31.12
C LYS A 376 31.42 6.80 -29.87
N ILE A 377 32.34 5.99 -29.35
CA ILE A 377 32.11 5.22 -28.13
C ILE A 377 32.20 6.17 -26.93
N PRO A 378 31.27 6.07 -25.97
CA PRO A 378 31.29 6.91 -24.77
C PRO A 378 32.64 6.84 -24.04
N ARG A 379 33.09 7.97 -23.50
CA ARG A 379 34.31 8.02 -22.71
C ARG A 379 34.22 7.06 -21.52
N GLY A 380 35.25 6.24 -21.34
CA GLY A 380 35.30 5.26 -20.22
C GLY A 380 35.15 3.83 -20.65
N PHE A 381 34.80 3.54 -21.91
CA PHE A 381 34.80 2.16 -22.43
C PHE A 381 36.07 1.91 -23.28
N SER A 382 36.59 0.68 -23.16
CA SER A 382 37.66 0.16 -24.01
C SER A 382 37.08 -1.04 -24.79
N PRO A 383 36.60 -0.83 -26.02
CA PRO A 383 35.94 -1.88 -26.78
C PRO A 383 36.93 -2.94 -27.26
N VAL A 384 36.47 -4.17 -27.29
CA VAL A 384 37.13 -5.30 -27.94
C VAL A 384 36.32 -5.70 -29.17
N VAL A 385 37.00 -5.93 -30.29
CA VAL A 385 36.34 -6.44 -31.51
C VAL A 385 36.44 -7.95 -31.54
N CYS A 386 35.30 -8.63 -31.67
CA CYS A 386 35.25 -10.10 -31.67
C CYS A 386 34.15 -10.57 -32.63
N ASP A 387 34.45 -11.55 -33.47
CA ASP A 387 33.43 -12.33 -34.16
C ASP A 387 32.80 -13.34 -33.16
N CYS A 388 31.66 -12.97 -32.57
CA CYS A 388 30.96 -13.78 -31.56
C CYS A 388 30.39 -15.10 -32.16
N GLY A 389 30.45 -15.29 -33.47
CA GLY A 389 30.08 -16.53 -34.14
C GLY A 389 31.27 -17.46 -34.40
N SER A 390 32.48 -17.04 -34.08
CA SER A 390 33.69 -17.83 -34.23
C SER A 390 34.21 -18.28 -32.87
N LYS A 391 34.31 -19.59 -32.68
CA LYS A 391 34.84 -20.21 -31.46
C LYS A 391 36.28 -19.74 -31.17
N ASP A 392 37.12 -19.70 -32.21
CA ASP A 392 38.50 -19.29 -32.05
C ASP A 392 38.62 -17.81 -31.68
N ALA A 393 37.81 -16.94 -32.31
CA ALA A 393 37.80 -15.51 -32.00
C ALA A 393 37.29 -15.23 -30.55
N VAL A 394 36.26 -15.95 -30.10
CA VAL A 394 35.75 -15.87 -28.70
C VAL A 394 36.81 -16.36 -27.72
N ARG A 395 37.51 -17.46 -28.03
CA ARG A 395 38.62 -17.98 -27.22
C ARG A 395 39.74 -16.95 -27.12
N GLU A 396 40.24 -16.43 -28.27
CA GLU A 396 41.29 -15.44 -28.29
C GLU A 396 40.94 -14.17 -27.51
N MET A 397 39.68 -13.72 -27.63
CA MET A 397 39.15 -12.56 -26.90
C MET A 397 39.19 -12.80 -25.40
N VAL A 398 38.71 -13.96 -24.90
CA VAL A 398 38.75 -14.27 -23.48
C VAL A 398 40.16 -14.45 -23.00
N ASP A 399 40.99 -15.21 -23.68
CA ASP A 399 42.43 -15.41 -23.32
C ASP A 399 43.21 -14.12 -23.25
N ALA A 400 42.94 -13.19 -24.18
CA ALA A 400 43.63 -11.90 -24.20
C ALA A 400 43.20 -10.98 -23.05
N ASN A 401 41.97 -11.15 -22.54
CA ASN A 401 41.40 -10.28 -21.52
C ASN A 401 41.33 -10.91 -20.14
N ILE A 402 41.70 -12.19 -19.96
CA ILE A 402 41.47 -12.92 -18.69
C ILE A 402 42.18 -12.26 -17.48
N ASP A 403 43.40 -11.74 -17.67
CA ASP A 403 44.12 -11.03 -16.61
C ASP A 403 43.38 -9.73 -16.21
N ALA A 404 42.84 -9.01 -17.22
CA ALA A 404 42.02 -7.82 -16.98
C ALA A 404 40.72 -8.15 -16.25
N LEU A 405 40.03 -9.23 -16.64
CA LEU A 405 38.82 -9.71 -15.99
C LEU A 405 39.04 -10.07 -14.52
N VAL A 406 40.15 -10.75 -14.23
CA VAL A 406 40.57 -11.14 -12.89
C VAL A 406 40.86 -9.92 -12.01
N ASN A 407 41.61 -8.94 -12.57
CA ASN A 407 41.94 -7.71 -11.86
C ASN A 407 40.66 -6.86 -11.62
N GLN A 408 39.74 -6.83 -12.59
CA GLN A 408 38.45 -6.17 -12.46
C GLN A 408 37.60 -6.80 -11.36
N ALA A 409 37.48 -8.15 -11.33
CA ALA A 409 36.76 -8.87 -10.28
C ALA A 409 37.34 -8.56 -8.89
N GLY A 410 38.66 -8.60 -8.73
CA GLY A 410 39.33 -8.27 -7.49
C GLY A 410 39.08 -6.83 -7.04
N ARG A 411 39.12 -5.87 -7.98
CA ARG A 411 38.82 -4.47 -7.71
C ARG A 411 37.36 -4.24 -7.26
N ILE A 412 36.41 -4.92 -7.88
CA ILE A 412 35.01 -4.86 -7.46
C ILE A 412 34.85 -5.45 -6.05
N ASP A 413 35.53 -6.55 -5.74
CA ASP A 413 35.53 -7.13 -4.41
C ASP A 413 36.05 -6.12 -3.38
N ASP A 414 37.17 -5.42 -3.67
CA ASP A 414 37.75 -4.38 -2.78
C ASP A 414 36.76 -3.22 -2.57
N LEU A 415 36.14 -2.73 -3.63
CA LEU A 415 35.15 -1.64 -3.56
C LEU A 415 33.92 -2.04 -2.74
N ARG A 416 33.45 -3.29 -2.86
CA ARG A 416 32.34 -3.79 -2.05
C ARG A 416 32.69 -3.92 -0.58
N ILE A 417 33.90 -4.35 -0.27
CA ILE A 417 34.41 -4.41 1.10
C ILE A 417 34.49 -3.00 1.69
N LEU A 418 35.06 -2.05 0.94
CA LEU A 418 35.15 -0.67 1.35
C LEU A 418 33.75 -0.06 1.58
N GLN A 419 32.83 -0.23 0.63
CA GLN A 419 31.43 0.22 0.77
C GLN A 419 30.76 -0.37 2.01
N ALA A 420 30.93 -1.68 2.26
CA ALA A 420 30.39 -2.34 3.45
C ALA A 420 30.99 -1.75 4.74
N GLY A 421 32.31 -1.48 4.75
CA GLY A 421 33.00 -0.84 5.86
C GLY A 421 32.50 0.59 6.12
N ASP A 422 32.37 1.41 5.07
CA ASP A 422 31.87 2.79 5.16
C ASP A 422 30.42 2.83 5.65
N THR A 423 29.54 2.00 5.08
CA THR A 423 28.15 1.90 5.50
C THR A 423 28.04 1.47 6.97
N PHE A 424 28.89 0.53 7.38
CA PHE A 424 28.94 0.10 8.78
C PHE A 424 29.49 1.20 9.71
N SER A 425 30.50 1.96 9.27
CA SER A 425 31.04 3.09 10.03
C SER A 425 30.00 4.20 10.25
N ILE A 426 29.20 4.50 9.21
CA ILE A 426 28.07 5.44 9.32
C ILE A 426 27.04 4.90 10.32
N ALA A 427 26.64 3.64 10.19
CA ALA A 427 25.68 3.02 11.11
C ALA A 427 26.18 3.03 12.57
N LEU A 428 27.47 2.76 12.80
CA LEU A 428 28.09 2.85 14.12
C LEU A 428 28.02 4.28 14.68
N GLY A 429 28.20 5.30 13.83
CA GLY A 429 28.09 6.71 14.21
C GLY A 429 26.66 7.03 14.72
N GLU A 430 25.64 6.59 13.97
CA GLU A 430 24.24 6.78 14.36
C GLU A 430 23.88 6.06 15.67
N VAL A 431 24.29 4.79 15.82
CA VAL A 431 24.04 4.06 17.07
C VAL A 431 24.77 4.68 18.25
N ARG A 432 25.98 5.20 18.04
CA ARG A 432 26.76 5.88 19.08
C ARG A 432 26.10 7.20 19.49
N ALA A 433 25.64 7.99 18.55
CA ALA A 433 24.91 9.22 18.83
C ALA A 433 23.62 8.94 19.62
N LEU A 434 22.87 7.91 19.20
CA LEU A 434 21.68 7.45 19.93
C LEU A 434 22.03 6.99 21.35
N TYR A 435 23.07 6.18 21.51
CA TYR A 435 23.53 5.71 22.83
C TYR A 435 23.91 6.88 23.76
N ASP A 436 24.69 7.83 23.26
CA ASP A 436 25.13 8.99 24.03
C ASP A 436 23.93 9.86 24.46
N ALA A 437 22.95 10.06 23.58
CA ALA A 437 21.72 10.77 23.91
C ALA A 437 20.91 10.05 25.01
N LEU A 438 20.73 8.74 24.86
CA LEU A 438 20.02 7.92 25.84
C LEU A 438 20.76 7.86 27.20
N ARG A 439 22.07 7.72 27.18
CA ARG A 439 22.91 7.72 28.38
C ARG A 439 22.82 9.05 29.13
N ASN A 440 22.92 10.17 28.41
CA ASN A 440 22.87 11.51 29.04
C ASN A 440 21.49 11.77 29.66
N ALA A 441 20.41 11.37 28.98
CA ALA A 441 19.06 11.49 29.49
C ALA A 441 18.75 10.52 30.64
N SER A 442 19.49 9.41 30.75
CA SER A 442 19.29 8.39 31.78
C SER A 442 19.95 8.76 33.13
N GLY A 443 20.74 9.83 33.19
CA GLY A 443 21.44 10.21 34.39
C GLY A 443 20.51 10.41 35.62
N ASP A 444 19.32 10.97 35.40
CA ASP A 444 18.30 11.16 36.43
C ASP A 444 17.42 9.93 36.67
N VAL A 445 17.30 9.04 35.66
CA VAL A 445 16.56 7.76 35.77
C VAL A 445 17.17 6.87 36.85
N ILE A 446 18.49 6.89 36.96
CA ILE A 446 19.25 6.06 37.88
C ILE A 446 19.27 6.66 39.32
N ALA A 447 19.13 8.00 39.45
CA ALA A 447 19.21 8.69 40.69
C ALA A 447 17.88 8.76 41.49
N GLN A 448 16.74 8.55 40.84
CA GLN A 448 15.42 8.60 41.48
C GLN A 448 14.89 7.18 41.79
N GLU A 449 15.34 6.62 42.93
CA GLU A 449 14.64 5.50 43.61
C GLU A 449 13.29 5.94 44.21
N SER A 450 12.60 6.92 43.64
CA SER A 450 11.35 7.42 44.18
C SER A 450 10.16 6.60 43.76
N GLY A 451 9.32 6.25 44.72
CA GLY A 451 8.10 5.47 44.54
C GLY A 451 7.14 6.08 43.51
N PHE A 452 6.11 5.32 43.14
CA PHE A 452 5.05 5.72 42.24
C PHE A 452 4.50 7.10 42.54
N ASP A 453 4.78 8.08 41.68
CA ASP A 453 4.28 9.45 41.83
C ASP A 453 2.84 9.54 41.30
N PHE A 454 1.91 9.15 42.18
CA PHE A 454 0.48 9.15 41.89
C PHE A 454 -0.02 10.51 41.39
N GLU A 455 0.45 11.61 42.03
CA GLU A 455 -0.01 12.96 41.69
C GLU A 455 0.37 13.37 40.28
N ARG A 456 1.59 13.09 39.88
CA ARG A 456 2.08 13.36 38.51
C ARG A 456 1.33 12.56 37.49
N HIS A 457 1.13 11.27 37.75
CA HIS A 457 0.39 10.39 36.84
C HIS A 457 -1.08 10.81 36.72
N LEU A 458 -1.70 11.20 37.85
CA LEU A 458 -3.07 11.71 37.82
C LEU A 458 -3.18 13.02 37.02
N LEU A 459 -2.23 13.95 37.19
CA LEU A 459 -2.21 15.20 36.45
C LEU A 459 -2.06 14.96 34.94
N THR A 460 -1.16 14.05 34.55
CA THR A 460 -0.96 13.67 33.14
C THR A 460 -2.23 13.06 32.58
N PHE A 461 -2.80 12.07 33.26
CA PHE A 461 -4.05 11.45 32.87
C PHE A 461 -5.20 12.47 32.71
N MET A 462 -5.34 13.37 33.66
CA MET A 462 -6.38 14.41 33.61
C MET A 462 -6.13 15.41 32.47
N ALA A 463 -4.88 15.70 32.13
CA ALA A 463 -4.53 16.55 30.99
C ALA A 463 -4.83 15.86 29.66
N GLU A 464 -4.47 14.59 29.54
CA GLU A 464 -4.77 13.75 28.37
C GLU A 464 -6.28 13.55 28.16
N LEU A 465 -7.03 13.39 29.24
CA LEU A 465 -8.48 13.28 29.19
C LEU A 465 -9.16 14.60 28.78
N ARG A 466 -8.66 15.72 29.30
CA ARG A 466 -9.19 17.06 29.01
C ARG A 466 -8.95 17.50 27.57
N GLY A 467 -7.82 17.15 26.97
CA GLY A 467 -7.42 17.59 25.64
C GLY A 467 -8.40 17.19 24.55
N PRO A 468 -8.69 15.90 24.36
CA PRO A 468 -9.65 15.42 23.37
C PRO A 468 -11.09 15.90 23.61
N LEU A 469 -11.56 15.82 24.87
CA LEU A 469 -12.93 16.20 25.22
C LEU A 469 -13.18 17.72 25.16
N LYS A 470 -12.11 18.55 25.15
CA LYS A 470 -12.19 20.00 24.96
C LYS A 470 -12.19 20.40 23.48
N LYS A 471 -11.78 19.50 22.59
CA LYS A 471 -11.87 19.78 21.14
C LYS A 471 -13.33 19.91 20.74
N ASP A 472 -13.63 21.01 20.07
CA ASP A 472 -14.95 21.31 19.57
C ASP A 472 -15.39 20.20 18.58
N LEU A 473 -16.30 19.33 19.01
CA LEU A 473 -16.95 18.34 18.16
C LEU A 473 -17.81 18.99 17.06
N SER A 474 -18.02 20.32 17.16
CA SER A 474 -19.10 21.00 16.51
C SER A 474 -19.10 21.00 14.94
N PRO A 475 -17.99 21.07 14.19
CA PRO A 475 -18.09 21.02 12.73
C PRO A 475 -18.39 19.62 12.17
N ALA A 476 -17.61 18.62 12.60
CA ALA A 476 -17.80 17.23 12.15
C ALA A 476 -19.15 16.66 12.62
N PHE A 477 -19.59 17.07 13.80
CA PHE A 477 -20.84 16.66 14.40
C PHE A 477 -22.05 17.24 13.66
N ARG A 478 -22.02 18.52 13.30
CA ARG A 478 -23.08 19.14 12.47
C ARG A 478 -23.17 18.49 11.09
N GLU A 479 -22.04 18.22 10.48
CA GLU A 479 -22.02 17.58 9.18
C GLU A 479 -22.60 16.16 9.25
N MET A 480 -22.21 15.36 10.25
CA MET A 480 -22.78 14.04 10.50
C MET A 480 -24.31 14.11 10.71
N VAL A 481 -24.80 15.03 11.53
CA VAL A 481 -26.24 15.21 11.77
C VAL A 481 -26.96 15.58 10.49
N ARG A 482 -26.39 16.51 9.71
CA ARG A 482 -26.93 16.94 8.42
C ARG A 482 -27.00 15.80 7.41
N GLU A 483 -25.93 15.00 7.32
CA GLU A 483 -25.82 13.87 6.40
C GLU A 483 -26.85 12.78 6.73
N VAL A 484 -26.98 12.41 8.01
CA VAL A 484 -27.95 11.42 8.47
C VAL A 484 -29.37 11.93 8.20
N LEU A 485 -29.71 13.14 8.59
CA LEU A 485 -31.02 13.75 8.33
C LEU A 485 -31.33 13.82 6.84
N ALA A 486 -30.41 14.31 6.02
CA ALA A 486 -30.61 14.41 4.57
C ALA A 486 -30.93 13.06 3.94
N ARG A 487 -30.25 12.00 4.37
CA ARG A 487 -30.50 10.64 3.88
C ARG A 487 -31.89 10.13 4.26
N HIS A 488 -32.32 10.36 5.51
CA HIS A 488 -33.65 9.96 5.97
C HIS A 488 -34.76 10.82 5.33
N PHE A 489 -34.54 12.11 5.11
CA PHE A 489 -35.48 12.93 4.35
C PHE A 489 -35.58 12.46 2.89
N LYS A 490 -34.46 12.10 2.25
CA LYS A 490 -34.48 11.52 0.90
C LYS A 490 -35.21 10.18 0.84
N ALA A 491 -35.06 9.36 1.87
CA ALA A 491 -35.82 8.12 2.00
C ALA A 491 -37.34 8.37 2.18
N ALA A 492 -37.69 9.40 2.97
CA ALA A 492 -39.10 9.81 3.12
C ALA A 492 -39.68 10.33 1.79
N GLU A 493 -38.92 11.13 1.05
CA GLU A 493 -39.31 11.62 -0.30
C GLU A 493 -39.61 10.45 -1.24
N THR A 494 -38.71 9.48 -1.32
CA THR A 494 -38.90 8.28 -2.16
C THR A 494 -40.14 7.46 -1.76
N LYS A 495 -40.44 7.38 -0.46
CA LYS A 495 -41.65 6.71 0.04
C LYS A 495 -42.90 7.52 -0.26
N LEU A 496 -42.82 8.85 -0.20
CA LEU A 496 -43.96 9.72 -0.49
C LEU A 496 -44.37 9.69 -1.96
N GLU A 497 -43.40 9.71 -2.89
CA GLU A 497 -43.65 9.56 -4.33
C GLU A 497 -44.48 8.30 -4.63
N ARG A 498 -44.31 7.23 -3.83
CA ARG A 498 -45.05 5.98 -3.97
C ARG A 498 -46.46 6.01 -3.42
N LEU A 499 -46.83 7.03 -2.62
CA LEU A 499 -48.22 7.15 -2.12
C LEU A 499 -49.20 7.57 -3.21
N TYR A 500 -48.69 8.12 -4.35
CA TYR A 500 -49.54 8.60 -5.47
C TYR A 500 -49.42 7.62 -6.63
N THR A 501 -50.54 7.02 -7.03
CA THR A 501 -50.59 6.07 -8.16
C THR A 501 -51.81 6.31 -9.01
N GLU A 502 -51.72 6.04 -10.30
CA GLU A 502 -52.86 6.12 -11.22
C GLU A 502 -53.85 4.94 -11.05
N ASN A 503 -53.34 3.77 -10.59
CA ASN A 503 -54.11 2.52 -10.49
C ASN A 503 -54.19 1.98 -9.05
N ALA A 504 -55.34 1.42 -8.67
CA ALA A 504 -55.56 0.90 -7.32
C ALA A 504 -54.86 -0.43 -6.99
N ASP A 505 -54.26 -1.11 -7.96
CA ASP A 505 -53.78 -2.48 -7.84
C ASP A 505 -52.28 -2.60 -7.41
N ALA A 506 -51.71 -1.57 -6.82
CA ALA A 506 -50.33 -1.65 -6.33
C ALA A 506 -50.24 -2.58 -5.10
N LYS A 507 -50.01 -3.88 -5.33
CA LYS A 507 -49.88 -4.95 -4.33
C LYS A 507 -48.60 -4.86 -3.48
N ASP A 508 -47.73 -3.88 -3.72
CA ASP A 508 -46.38 -3.78 -3.14
C ASP A 508 -46.24 -2.69 -2.07
N PHE A 509 -47.34 -2.21 -1.49
CA PHE A 509 -47.29 -1.19 -0.44
C PHE A 509 -47.36 -1.80 0.97
N PRO A 510 -46.60 -1.25 1.95
CA PRO A 510 -46.84 -1.59 3.34
C PRO A 510 -48.31 -1.33 3.67
N SER A 511 -49.01 -2.29 4.22
CA SER A 511 -50.47 -2.31 4.50
C SER A 511 -50.94 -1.20 5.44
N GLU A 512 -50.09 -0.31 5.90
CA GLU A 512 -50.35 0.66 6.96
C GLU A 512 -50.51 2.11 6.50
N LEU A 513 -50.18 2.44 5.24
CA LEU A 513 -50.30 3.81 4.71
C LEU A 513 -51.37 3.86 3.62
N PRO A 514 -52.28 4.89 3.63
CA PRO A 514 -53.25 5.04 2.59
C PRO A 514 -52.58 5.45 1.26
N VAL A 515 -52.91 4.70 0.21
CA VAL A 515 -52.48 5.02 -1.16
C VAL A 515 -53.48 6.00 -1.77
N PHE A 516 -53.02 7.11 -2.29
CA PHE A 516 -53.85 8.09 -3.02
C PHE A 516 -53.88 7.69 -4.50
N SER A 517 -54.82 6.82 -4.86
CA SER A 517 -54.97 6.48 -6.28
C SER A 517 -56.01 7.36 -6.96
N LYS A 518 -55.72 7.70 -8.21
CA LYS A 518 -56.64 8.47 -9.04
C LYS A 518 -57.99 7.78 -9.19
N THR A 519 -57.96 6.44 -9.31
CA THR A 519 -59.17 5.61 -9.35
C THR A 519 -60.06 5.75 -8.12
N ARG A 520 -59.46 5.71 -6.93
CA ARG A 520 -60.19 5.79 -5.67
C ARG A 520 -60.78 7.18 -5.41
N ILE A 521 -60.02 8.21 -5.77
CA ILE A 521 -60.53 9.59 -5.71
C ILE A 521 -61.72 9.78 -6.66
N LYS A 522 -61.66 9.16 -7.85
CA LYS A 522 -62.78 9.17 -8.81
C LYS A 522 -64.01 8.46 -8.26
N GLU A 523 -63.83 7.29 -7.65
CA GLU A 523 -64.94 6.56 -7.01
C GLU A 523 -65.64 7.38 -5.92
N GLU A 524 -64.89 8.15 -5.12
CA GLU A 524 -65.49 9.05 -4.11
C GLU A 524 -66.26 10.24 -4.74
N PHE A 525 -65.79 10.79 -5.84
CA PHE A 525 -66.55 11.81 -6.61
C PHE A 525 -67.80 11.19 -7.25
N ASP A 526 -67.71 10.01 -7.82
CA ASP A 526 -68.82 9.30 -8.45
C ASP A 526 -69.86 8.81 -7.42
N ALA A 527 -69.46 8.57 -6.17
CA ALA A 527 -70.36 8.13 -5.07
C ALA A 527 -71.31 9.25 -4.59
N GLY A 528 -71.21 10.49 -5.19
CA GLY A 528 -72.12 11.57 -4.89
C GLY A 528 -71.85 12.37 -3.61
N TYR A 529 -70.66 12.15 -3.01
CA TYR A 529 -70.17 13.08 -1.99
C TYR A 529 -69.84 14.41 -2.65
N GLY A 530 -70.36 15.49 -2.11
CA GLY A 530 -70.11 16.82 -2.70
C GLY A 530 -68.59 17.08 -2.79
N PRO A 531 -68.10 17.79 -3.89
CA PRO A 531 -66.67 17.96 -4.12
C PRO A 531 -65.92 18.48 -2.91
N ALA A 532 -66.44 19.40 -2.15
CA ALA A 532 -65.84 19.97 -0.95
C ALA A 532 -65.56 18.87 0.13
N GLY A 533 -66.49 17.92 0.32
CA GLY A 533 -66.35 16.85 1.30
C GLY A 533 -65.27 15.84 0.93
N VAL A 534 -65.19 15.48 -0.35
CA VAL A 534 -64.12 14.59 -0.88
C VAL A 534 -62.76 15.26 -0.74
N ILE A 535 -62.65 16.53 -1.08
CA ILE A 535 -61.39 17.30 -0.98
C ILE A 535 -60.94 17.38 0.48
N GLU A 536 -61.82 17.82 1.39
CA GLU A 536 -61.46 17.94 2.82
C GLU A 536 -61.03 16.61 3.44
N LYS A 537 -61.77 15.53 3.17
CA LYS A 537 -61.42 14.18 3.66
C LYS A 537 -60.06 13.73 3.11
N THR A 538 -59.87 13.90 1.82
CA THR A 538 -58.64 13.42 1.18
C THR A 538 -57.40 14.23 1.61
N VAL A 539 -57.51 15.55 1.73
CA VAL A 539 -56.44 16.40 2.26
C VAL A 539 -56.11 16.06 3.71
N ARG A 540 -57.13 15.80 4.56
CA ARG A 540 -56.90 15.35 5.92
C ARG A 540 -56.12 14.03 5.95
N ASN A 541 -56.58 13.05 5.17
CA ASN A 541 -55.88 11.74 5.08
C ASN A 541 -54.49 11.88 4.54
N GLN A 542 -54.24 12.79 3.58
CA GLN A 542 -52.90 13.10 3.06
C GLN A 542 -52.01 13.67 4.15
N ARG A 543 -52.49 14.67 4.89
CA ARG A 543 -51.73 15.26 6.02
C ARG A 543 -51.33 14.21 7.03
N GLU A 544 -52.29 13.36 7.46
CA GLU A 544 -52.02 12.25 8.39
C GLU A 544 -51.03 11.25 7.84
N ALA A 545 -51.12 10.89 6.55
CA ALA A 545 -50.19 9.95 5.92
C ALA A 545 -48.78 10.53 5.82
N VAL A 546 -48.63 11.79 5.42
CA VAL A 546 -47.33 12.45 5.34
C VAL A 546 -46.70 12.61 6.70
N LEU A 547 -47.44 13.04 7.73
CA LEU A 547 -46.97 13.15 9.10
C LEU A 547 -46.57 11.79 9.67
N LYS A 548 -47.35 10.75 9.40
CA LYS A 548 -47.01 9.38 9.83
C LYS A 548 -45.72 8.92 9.17
N LEU A 549 -45.58 9.12 7.86
CA LEU A 549 -44.38 8.71 7.12
C LEU A 549 -43.13 9.46 7.62
N LEU A 550 -43.24 10.76 7.84
CA LEU A 550 -42.14 11.57 8.41
C LEU A 550 -41.84 11.12 9.83
N ARG A 551 -42.84 10.87 10.68
CA ARG A 551 -42.65 10.36 12.04
C ARG A 551 -41.91 9.02 12.03
N ASP A 552 -42.36 8.06 11.23
CA ASP A 552 -41.74 6.73 11.16
C ASP A 552 -40.27 6.83 10.70
N GLN A 553 -40.03 7.58 9.62
CA GLN A 553 -38.69 7.72 9.07
C GLN A 553 -37.75 8.53 9.96
N LEU A 554 -38.23 9.58 10.60
CA LEU A 554 -37.40 10.43 11.47
C LEU A 554 -37.25 9.84 12.88
N THR A 555 -38.15 8.95 13.30
CA THR A 555 -37.94 8.14 14.51
C THR A 555 -36.79 7.19 14.34
N GLU A 556 -36.69 6.54 13.18
CA GLU A 556 -35.54 5.71 12.81
C GLU A 556 -34.24 6.55 12.76
N CYS A 557 -34.32 7.73 12.16
CA CYS A 557 -33.23 8.71 12.13
C CYS A 557 -32.76 9.09 13.54
N CYS A 558 -33.66 9.37 14.48
CA CYS A 558 -33.31 9.68 15.87
C CYS A 558 -32.54 8.53 16.54
N GLY A 559 -32.92 7.30 16.27
CA GLY A 559 -32.19 6.11 16.75
C GLY A 559 -30.78 6.01 16.21
N GLU A 560 -30.61 6.24 14.91
CA GLU A 560 -29.29 6.25 14.27
C GLU A 560 -28.41 7.40 14.79
N LEU A 561 -28.97 8.60 14.92
CA LEU A 561 -28.24 9.77 15.45
C LEU A 561 -27.74 9.52 16.88
N VAL A 562 -28.55 8.90 17.74
CA VAL A 562 -28.11 8.54 19.11
C VAL A 562 -27.00 7.51 19.08
N SER A 563 -27.05 6.52 18.19
CA SER A 563 -25.95 5.54 18.03
C SER A 563 -24.66 6.23 17.56
N ARG A 564 -24.72 7.04 16.53
CA ARG A 564 -23.59 7.83 16.03
C ARG A 564 -23.01 8.79 17.05
N TYR A 565 -23.89 9.32 17.91
CA TYR A 565 -23.46 10.17 19.02
C TYR A 565 -22.59 9.41 20.02
N TYR A 566 -22.98 8.18 20.39
CA TYR A 566 -22.15 7.35 21.26
C TYR A 566 -20.82 7.00 20.59
N ASP A 567 -20.82 6.71 19.28
CA ASP A 567 -19.60 6.44 18.54
C ASP A 567 -18.66 7.65 18.61
N CYS A 568 -19.14 8.86 18.36
CA CYS A 568 -18.35 10.07 18.46
C CYS A 568 -17.77 10.29 19.88
N VAL A 569 -18.57 10.06 20.92
CA VAL A 569 -18.11 10.24 22.31
C VAL A 569 -17.03 9.20 22.65
N VAL A 570 -17.22 7.96 22.26
CA VAL A 570 -16.27 6.88 22.56
C VAL A 570 -14.98 7.08 21.75
N GLU A 571 -15.09 7.38 20.47
CA GLU A 571 -13.92 7.62 19.61
C GLU A 571 -13.09 8.82 20.10
N THR A 572 -13.77 9.92 20.48
CA THR A 572 -13.07 11.15 20.91
C THR A 572 -12.52 11.06 22.33
N GLY A 573 -13.26 10.44 23.25
CA GLY A 573 -12.91 10.43 24.67
C GLY A 573 -12.21 9.16 25.11
N PHE A 574 -12.75 8.01 24.78
CA PHE A 574 -12.32 6.72 25.32
C PHE A 574 -11.22 6.06 24.46
N ASN A 575 -11.37 6.05 23.15
CA ASN A 575 -10.37 5.41 22.28
C ASN A 575 -9.06 6.18 22.20
N LEU A 576 -9.10 7.51 22.37
CA LEU A 576 -7.90 8.36 22.42
C LEU A 576 -7.19 8.34 23.77
N ASN A 577 -7.83 7.83 24.83
CA ASN A 577 -7.21 7.68 26.14
C ASN A 577 -6.97 6.19 26.45
N PRO A 578 -5.70 5.71 26.42
CA PRO A 578 -5.37 4.31 26.66
C PRO A 578 -5.86 3.78 28.02
N THR A 579 -5.89 4.63 29.03
CA THR A 579 -6.30 4.26 30.38
C THR A 579 -7.82 4.03 30.45
N LEU A 580 -8.62 4.92 29.89
CA LEU A 580 -10.07 4.73 29.80
C LEU A 580 -10.42 3.51 28.96
N ASN A 581 -9.69 3.29 27.88
CA ASN A 581 -9.86 2.13 27.03
C ASN A 581 -9.60 0.81 27.76
N ARG A 582 -8.58 0.75 28.63
CA ARG A 582 -8.30 -0.41 29.47
C ARG A 582 -9.43 -0.69 30.47
N ILE A 583 -9.99 0.37 31.10
CA ILE A 583 -11.05 0.24 32.09
C ILE A 583 -12.37 -0.22 31.46
N SER A 584 -12.67 0.30 30.27
CA SER A 584 -13.89 -0.06 29.53
C SER A 584 -13.79 -1.40 28.82
N SER A 585 -12.59 -2.04 28.81
CA SER A 585 -12.29 -3.26 28.03
C SER A 585 -12.69 -3.14 26.56
N ALA A 586 -12.62 -1.93 26.02
CA ALA A 586 -13.00 -1.66 24.64
C ALA A 586 -11.86 -2.03 23.70
N SER A 587 -11.79 -3.29 23.27
CA SER A 587 -11.18 -3.60 22.00
C SER A 587 -12.15 -3.21 20.88
N LYS A 588 -11.66 -2.75 19.72
CA LYS A 588 -12.50 -2.37 18.57
C LYS A 588 -13.42 -3.48 18.08
N ASP A 589 -13.22 -4.72 18.53
CA ASP A 589 -13.91 -5.93 18.08
C ASP A 589 -15.01 -6.42 19.04
N ASP A 590 -15.16 -5.82 20.25
CA ASP A 590 -16.02 -6.36 21.31
C ASP A 590 -17.20 -5.42 21.68
N GLY A 591 -18.09 -5.16 20.75
CA GLY A 591 -19.39 -4.56 21.07
C GLY A 591 -19.56 -3.10 20.64
N SER A 592 -20.80 -2.58 20.79
CA SER A 592 -21.18 -1.22 20.41
C SER A 592 -20.58 -0.17 21.36
N SER A 593 -20.47 1.08 20.90
CA SER A 593 -20.02 2.22 21.72
C SER A 593 -20.88 2.41 22.97
N LYS A 594 -22.16 2.08 22.90
CA LYS A 594 -23.05 2.07 24.06
C LYS A 594 -22.61 1.05 25.12
N GLU A 595 -22.27 -0.16 24.70
CA GLU A 595 -21.78 -1.22 25.62
C GLU A 595 -20.44 -0.87 26.24
N CYS A 596 -19.59 -0.13 25.52
CA CYS A 596 -18.33 0.43 26.08
C CYS A 596 -18.64 1.37 27.26
N LEU A 597 -19.58 2.30 27.09
CA LEU A 597 -20.00 3.22 28.16
C LEU A 597 -20.66 2.49 29.33
N GLU A 598 -21.46 1.46 29.08
CA GLU A 598 -22.11 0.62 30.10
C GLU A 598 -21.07 -0.17 30.91
N ARG A 599 -20.03 -0.71 30.27
CA ARG A 599 -18.91 -1.37 30.94
C ARG A 599 -18.12 -0.37 31.83
N PHE A 600 -17.87 0.81 31.32
CA PHE A 600 -17.20 1.85 32.11
C PHE A 600 -18.04 2.25 33.34
N LEU A 601 -19.34 2.47 33.16
CA LEU A 601 -20.25 2.74 34.27
C LEU A 601 -20.23 1.61 35.32
N SER A 602 -20.21 0.37 34.87
CA SER A 602 -20.11 -0.80 35.74
C SER A 602 -18.80 -0.82 36.53
N ALA A 603 -17.68 -0.46 35.90
CA ALA A 603 -16.39 -0.34 36.57
C ALA A 603 -16.37 0.78 37.60
N VAL A 604 -17.01 1.92 37.31
CA VAL A 604 -17.15 3.03 38.27
C VAL A 604 -17.94 2.57 39.49
N ARG A 605 -19.05 1.85 39.30
CA ARG A 605 -19.91 1.35 40.40
C ARG A 605 -19.27 0.25 41.24
N ALA A 606 -18.43 -0.58 40.65
CA ALA A 606 -17.79 -1.70 41.33
C ALA A 606 -16.84 -1.28 42.46
N ASN A 607 -16.31 -0.04 42.42
CA ASN A 607 -15.20 0.40 43.26
C ASN A 607 -15.55 1.50 44.26
N GLY A 608 -16.83 1.85 44.42
CA GLY A 608 -17.27 2.83 45.41
C GLY A 608 -18.34 3.79 44.89
N SER A 609 -18.68 4.83 45.65
CA SER A 609 -19.65 5.87 45.28
C SER A 609 -18.92 7.05 44.62
N TYR A 610 -19.19 7.27 43.34
CA TYR A 610 -18.65 8.35 42.50
C TYR A 610 -19.80 9.07 41.81
N ASP A 611 -20.62 9.78 42.58
CA ASP A 611 -21.92 10.30 42.16
C ASP A 611 -21.83 11.19 40.90
N SER A 612 -20.78 11.99 40.78
CA SER A 612 -20.58 12.87 39.60
C SER A 612 -20.22 12.10 38.37
N LEU A 613 -19.31 11.11 38.49
CA LEU A 613 -18.89 10.27 37.38
C LEU A 613 -20.04 9.35 36.92
N GLU A 614 -20.75 8.72 37.88
CA GLU A 614 -21.94 7.90 37.59
C GLU A 614 -23.01 8.74 36.89
N SER A 615 -23.36 9.91 37.45
CA SER A 615 -24.42 10.74 36.90
C SER A 615 -24.06 11.31 35.52
N ALA A 616 -22.75 11.54 35.25
CA ALA A 616 -22.29 11.96 33.94
C ALA A 616 -22.54 10.88 32.88
N ILE A 617 -22.09 9.63 33.14
CA ILE A 617 -22.25 8.51 32.20
C ILE A 617 -23.73 8.09 32.10
N GLU A 618 -24.46 8.03 33.20
CA GLU A 618 -25.89 7.77 33.14
C GLU A 618 -26.67 8.82 32.37
N GLY A 619 -26.33 10.10 32.55
CA GLY A 619 -26.94 11.19 31.78
C GLY A 619 -26.72 11.03 30.29
N LEU A 620 -25.49 10.60 29.92
CA LEU A 620 -25.16 10.28 28.54
C LEU A 620 -25.94 9.06 28.01
N LEU A 621 -25.96 7.96 28.75
CA LEU A 621 -26.65 6.71 28.36
C LEU A 621 -28.19 6.84 28.36
N ARG A 622 -28.75 7.77 29.13
CA ARG A 622 -30.17 8.10 29.15
C ARG A 622 -30.55 9.09 28.08
N PHE A 623 -29.61 9.69 27.40
CA PHE A 623 -29.92 10.63 26.31
C PHE A 623 -30.79 9.95 25.24
N ARG A 624 -31.85 10.64 24.86
CA ARG A 624 -32.77 10.20 23.81
C ARG A 624 -33.08 11.40 22.91
N LEU A 625 -33.16 11.13 21.64
CA LEU A 625 -33.79 12.00 20.69
C LEU A 625 -35.17 11.44 20.38
N SER A 626 -36.20 12.25 20.58
CA SER A 626 -37.58 11.89 20.25
C SER A 626 -38.02 12.70 19.06
N PHE A 627 -38.69 12.06 18.11
CA PHE A 627 -39.28 12.78 17.00
C PHE A 627 -40.25 13.84 17.51
N ASP A 628 -41.18 13.46 18.40
CA ASP A 628 -42.23 14.34 18.88
C ASP A 628 -41.72 15.51 19.76
N GLU A 629 -40.68 15.30 20.56
CA GLU A 629 -40.16 16.30 21.49
C GLU A 629 -39.04 17.16 20.89
N THR A 630 -38.26 16.63 19.96
CA THR A 630 -37.06 17.29 19.45
C THR A 630 -37.21 17.74 18.00
N VAL A 631 -37.68 16.84 17.13
CA VAL A 631 -37.71 17.09 15.68
C VAL A 631 -39.00 17.80 15.25
N LEU A 632 -40.12 17.33 15.75
CA LEU A 632 -41.46 17.88 15.37
C LEU A 632 -41.63 19.37 15.71
N PRO A 633 -41.18 19.87 16.90
CA PRO A 633 -41.25 21.32 17.16
C PRO A 633 -40.40 22.16 16.19
N ALA A 634 -39.25 21.63 15.76
CA ALA A 634 -38.43 22.32 14.78
C ALA A 634 -39.09 22.34 13.39
N ILE A 635 -39.81 21.28 13.01
CA ILE A 635 -40.58 21.20 11.77
C ILE A 635 -41.78 22.18 11.84
N TYR A 636 -42.48 22.23 12.96
CA TYR A 636 -43.63 23.16 13.13
C TYR A 636 -43.24 24.63 13.16
N GLY A 637 -41.99 24.97 13.45
CA GLY A 637 -41.48 26.35 13.38
C GLY A 637 -41.16 26.81 11.98
N ILE A 638 -41.43 26.03 10.94
CA ILE A 638 -41.15 26.38 9.55
C ILE A 638 -42.43 26.93 8.90
N PRO A 639 -42.46 28.19 8.48
CA PRO A 639 -43.67 28.85 7.99
C PRO A 639 -44.38 28.13 6.85
N ASP A 640 -43.62 27.50 5.95
CA ASP A 640 -44.16 26.79 4.78
C ASP A 640 -44.83 25.44 5.11
N LEU A 641 -44.68 24.96 6.36
CA LEU A 641 -45.26 23.70 6.87
C LEU A 641 -46.42 23.95 7.84
N ASP A 642 -46.74 25.21 8.15
CA ASP A 642 -47.81 25.57 9.08
C ASP A 642 -49.18 25.03 8.65
N ASP A 643 -49.45 24.91 7.34
CA ASP A 643 -50.65 24.28 6.79
C ASP A 643 -50.83 22.81 7.16
N PHE A 644 -49.77 22.14 7.64
CA PHE A 644 -49.76 20.73 8.06
C PHE A 644 -49.91 20.54 9.57
N ASN A 645 -49.91 21.61 10.38
CA ASN A 645 -50.06 21.49 11.82
C ASN A 645 -51.53 21.38 12.23
N PRO A 646 -51.99 20.20 12.69
CA PRO A 646 -53.38 20.01 13.15
C PRO A 646 -53.68 20.73 14.48
N GLU A 647 -52.65 21.16 15.22
CA GLU A 647 -52.79 21.75 16.58
C GLU A 647 -52.67 23.28 16.61
N LEU A 648 -52.39 23.91 15.45
CA LEU A 648 -52.31 25.38 15.40
C LEU A 648 -53.68 26.02 15.71
N PRO A 649 -53.68 27.14 16.46
CA PRO A 649 -54.92 27.87 16.72
C PRO A 649 -55.62 28.28 15.42
N ARG A 650 -56.95 28.34 15.46
CA ARG A 650 -57.77 28.71 14.27
C ARG A 650 -57.36 29.99 13.59
N GLU A 651 -56.77 30.94 14.30
CA GLU A 651 -56.32 32.23 13.83
C GLU A 651 -55.08 32.16 12.90
N ALA A 652 -54.20 31.15 13.13
CA ALA A 652 -53.04 30.89 12.26
C ALA A 652 -53.40 30.10 10.99
N LYS A 653 -54.64 29.58 10.90
CA LYS A 653 -55.11 28.77 9.78
C LYS A 653 -55.75 29.62 8.66
N GLU A 654 -55.92 30.94 8.85
CA GLU A 654 -56.66 31.79 7.89
C GLU A 654 -55.91 32.01 6.58
N GLU A 655 -54.56 32.02 6.55
CA GLU A 655 -53.82 32.15 5.28
C GLU A 655 -53.79 30.85 4.45
N GLY A 656 -53.77 29.68 5.06
CA GLY A 656 -53.85 28.37 4.37
C GLY A 656 -55.28 28.00 3.95
N SER A 657 -56.31 28.63 4.53
CA SER A 657 -57.71 28.38 4.17
C SER A 657 -58.05 28.91 2.77
N HIS A 658 -57.40 29.94 2.30
CA HIS A 658 -57.64 30.53 0.98
C HIS A 658 -57.36 29.57 -0.18
N GLU A 659 -56.23 28.87 -0.15
CA GLU A 659 -55.85 27.97 -1.23
C GLU A 659 -56.73 26.70 -1.28
N LEU A 660 -57.09 26.18 -0.09
CA LEU A 660 -58.02 25.04 0.00
C LEU A 660 -59.43 25.43 -0.47
N ASP A 661 -59.90 26.65 -0.20
CA ASP A 661 -61.19 27.13 -0.64
C ASP A 661 -61.18 27.49 -2.13
N GLU A 662 -60.06 27.98 -2.67
CA GLU A 662 -59.91 28.20 -4.11
C GLU A 662 -59.98 26.87 -4.88
N ILE A 663 -59.25 25.79 -4.45
CA ILE A 663 -59.33 24.50 -5.12
C ILE A 663 -60.70 23.83 -4.97
N LYS A 664 -61.36 23.98 -3.83
CA LYS A 664 -62.76 23.51 -3.64
C LYS A 664 -63.71 24.22 -4.63
N THR A 665 -63.56 25.54 -4.79
CA THR A 665 -64.37 26.35 -5.69
C THR A 665 -64.10 25.98 -7.14
N TYR A 666 -62.84 25.83 -7.52
CA TYR A 666 -62.44 25.43 -8.88
C TYR A 666 -62.97 24.06 -9.24
N ILE A 667 -62.76 23.06 -8.39
CA ILE A 667 -63.18 21.66 -8.63
C ILE A 667 -64.71 21.57 -8.56
N GLY A 668 -65.36 22.30 -7.64
CA GLY A 668 -66.82 22.39 -7.58
C GLY A 668 -67.49 22.92 -8.81
N GLY A 669 -66.81 23.81 -9.58
CA GLY A 669 -67.25 24.31 -10.86
C GLY A 669 -67.08 23.32 -12.05
N LEU A 670 -66.36 22.26 -11.86
CA LEU A 670 -66.18 21.17 -12.85
C LEU A 670 -67.37 20.20 -12.73
N HIS A 671 -68.22 20.06 -13.76
CA HIS A 671 -69.39 19.17 -13.74
C HIS A 671 -69.08 17.72 -14.18
N ASP A 672 -67.85 17.37 -14.39
CA ASP A 672 -67.33 16.06 -14.86
C ASP A 672 -66.42 15.47 -13.81
N SER A 673 -66.81 14.31 -13.24
CA SER A 673 -66.02 13.67 -12.18
C SER A 673 -64.59 13.26 -12.62
N GLU A 674 -64.42 12.99 -13.89
CA GLU A 674 -63.10 12.67 -14.43
C GLU A 674 -62.17 13.88 -14.43
N LYS A 675 -62.69 15.05 -14.83
CA LYS A 675 -61.96 16.32 -14.77
C LYS A 675 -61.74 16.80 -13.34
N GLN A 676 -62.71 16.58 -12.45
CA GLN A 676 -62.56 16.85 -11.02
C GLN A 676 -61.44 16.02 -10.41
N THR A 677 -61.43 14.73 -10.74
CA THR A 677 -60.40 13.78 -10.26
C THR A 677 -59.02 14.17 -10.75
N GLU A 678 -58.88 14.46 -12.03
CA GLU A 678 -57.60 14.83 -12.62
C GLU A 678 -57.01 16.12 -12.03
N ALA A 679 -57.87 17.14 -11.94
CA ALA A 679 -57.44 18.42 -11.37
C ALA A 679 -57.03 18.30 -9.91
N PHE A 680 -57.80 17.55 -9.12
CA PHE A 680 -57.52 17.37 -7.70
C PHE A 680 -56.32 16.46 -7.43
N PHE A 681 -56.16 15.35 -8.16
CA PHE A 681 -55.01 14.49 -8.04
C PHE A 681 -53.70 15.21 -8.39
N ASN A 682 -53.71 15.99 -9.45
CA ASN A 682 -52.55 16.78 -9.85
C ASN A 682 -52.21 17.87 -8.82
N TRP A 683 -53.19 18.53 -8.25
CA TRP A 683 -52.98 19.48 -7.17
C TRP A 683 -52.44 18.85 -5.90
N LEU A 684 -52.98 17.70 -5.46
CA LEU A 684 -52.49 16.93 -4.31
C LEU A 684 -51.04 16.53 -4.50
N ARG A 685 -50.68 16.06 -5.70
CA ARG A 685 -49.30 15.64 -6.03
C ARG A 685 -48.36 16.83 -6.02
N GLN A 686 -48.74 17.92 -6.67
CA GLN A 686 -47.93 19.14 -6.74
C GLN A 686 -47.68 19.75 -5.34
N LYS A 687 -48.68 19.72 -4.46
CA LYS A 687 -48.52 20.16 -3.07
C LYS A 687 -47.53 19.30 -2.30
N SER A 688 -47.59 18.00 -2.45
CA SER A 688 -46.64 17.07 -1.78
C SER A 688 -45.22 17.24 -2.30
N GLU A 689 -45.07 17.45 -3.62
CA GLU A 689 -43.76 17.74 -4.24
C GLU A 689 -43.22 19.10 -3.76
N SER A 690 -44.07 20.11 -3.59
CA SER A 690 -43.68 21.43 -3.07
C SER A 690 -43.17 21.33 -1.63
N ILE A 691 -43.90 20.61 -0.76
CA ILE A 691 -43.49 20.40 0.64
C ILE A 691 -42.15 19.71 0.74
N LEU A 692 -41.93 18.67 -0.05
CA LEU A 692 -40.67 17.96 -0.06
C LEU A 692 -39.51 18.76 -0.62
N SER A 693 -39.76 19.54 -1.69
CA SER A 693 -38.75 20.41 -2.25
C SER A 693 -38.30 21.50 -1.26
N CYS A 694 -39.22 22.00 -0.45
CA CYS A 694 -38.90 22.92 0.65
C CYS A 694 -38.01 22.24 1.71
N VAL A 695 -38.30 20.99 2.04
CA VAL A 695 -37.55 20.22 3.07
C VAL A 695 -36.17 19.81 2.59
N THR A 696 -36.02 19.50 1.30
CA THR A 696 -34.74 18.99 0.71
C THR A 696 -33.88 20.11 0.11
N SER A 697 -34.36 21.35 -0.01
CA SER A 697 -33.58 22.45 -0.55
C SER A 697 -32.33 22.75 0.29
N GLY A 698 -31.15 22.86 -0.34
CA GLY A 698 -29.86 23.02 0.31
C GLY A 698 -29.54 24.45 0.82
N SER A 699 -30.53 25.34 0.99
CA SER A 699 -30.28 26.66 1.53
C SER A 699 -30.13 26.67 3.05
N ASP A 700 -29.36 27.61 3.61
CA ASP A 700 -29.14 27.74 5.07
C ASP A 700 -30.43 28.02 5.86
N SER A 701 -31.50 28.46 5.18
CA SER A 701 -32.84 28.63 5.73
C SER A 701 -33.77 27.45 5.46
N SER A 702 -33.27 26.35 4.90
CA SER A 702 -34.09 25.19 4.62
C SER A 702 -34.54 24.50 5.92
N PRO A 703 -35.75 23.87 5.92
CA PRO A 703 -36.20 23.05 7.03
C PRO A 703 -35.15 22.04 7.51
N LEU A 704 -34.46 21.43 6.58
CA LEU A 704 -33.36 20.50 6.90
C LEU A 704 -32.25 21.21 7.70
N ALA A 705 -31.86 22.43 7.31
CA ALA A 705 -30.82 23.18 8.01
C ALA A 705 -31.29 23.54 9.44
N VAL A 706 -32.54 24.03 9.59
CA VAL A 706 -33.12 24.37 10.89
C VAL A 706 -33.22 23.15 11.81
N VAL A 707 -33.73 22.02 11.31
CA VAL A 707 -33.81 20.76 12.07
C VAL A 707 -32.43 20.26 12.43
N SER A 708 -31.47 20.31 11.48
CA SER A 708 -30.09 19.89 11.73
C SER A 708 -29.42 20.74 12.81
N GLU A 709 -29.63 22.04 12.78
CA GLU A 709 -29.10 22.95 13.78
C GLU A 709 -29.73 22.71 15.15
N HIS A 710 -31.03 22.53 15.22
CA HIS A 710 -31.76 22.26 16.47
C HIS A 710 -31.31 20.94 17.10
N VAL A 711 -31.27 19.86 16.31
CA VAL A 711 -30.80 18.54 16.75
C VAL A 711 -29.35 18.60 17.19
N SER A 712 -28.48 19.24 16.40
CA SER A 712 -27.07 19.42 16.73
C SER A 712 -26.88 20.18 18.04
N ASN A 713 -27.65 21.26 18.25
CA ASN A 713 -27.59 22.04 19.49
C ASN A 713 -28.08 21.23 20.70
N THR A 714 -29.11 20.41 20.54
CA THR A 714 -29.63 19.52 21.59
C THR A 714 -28.59 18.47 22.00
N MET A 715 -27.98 17.83 21.00
CA MET A 715 -26.93 16.84 21.24
C MET A 715 -25.69 17.47 21.85
N ARG A 716 -25.30 18.68 21.37
CA ARG A 716 -24.19 19.45 21.93
C ARG A 716 -24.44 19.85 23.38
N ALA A 717 -25.61 20.34 23.73
CA ALA A 717 -25.96 20.68 25.09
C ALA A 717 -25.85 19.49 26.05
N ASN A 718 -26.25 18.30 25.58
CA ASN A 718 -26.06 17.06 26.34
C ASN A 718 -24.58 16.72 26.51
N PHE A 719 -23.80 16.85 25.42
CA PHE A 719 -22.35 16.60 25.48
C PHE A 719 -21.64 17.58 26.42
N ASP A 720 -21.93 18.87 26.33
CA ASP A 720 -21.36 19.88 27.22
C ASP A 720 -21.69 19.60 28.69
N ALA A 721 -22.94 19.17 28.97
CA ALA A 721 -23.35 18.75 30.30
C ALA A 721 -22.62 17.49 30.78
N PHE A 722 -22.41 16.52 29.88
CA PHE A 722 -21.59 15.34 30.14
C PHE A 722 -20.15 15.74 30.47
N VAL A 723 -19.49 16.51 29.60
CA VAL A 723 -18.09 16.96 29.78
C VAL A 723 -17.95 17.73 31.08
N PHE A 724 -18.90 18.64 31.37
CA PHE A 724 -18.86 19.41 32.62
C PHE A 724 -18.89 18.49 33.83
N ARG A 725 -19.83 17.55 33.91
CA ARG A 725 -19.94 16.62 35.04
C ARG A 725 -18.78 15.62 35.10
N PHE A 726 -18.30 15.18 33.94
CA PHE A 726 -17.25 14.16 33.83
C PHE A 726 -15.85 14.72 34.14
N ILE A 727 -15.63 16.00 33.84
CA ILE A 727 -14.30 16.63 33.92
C ILE A 727 -14.22 17.80 34.90
N TRP A 728 -15.25 18.68 34.89
CA TRP A 728 -15.16 20.00 35.52
C TRP A 728 -16.04 20.23 36.75
N GLY A 729 -16.92 19.29 37.11
CA GLY A 729 -17.80 19.41 38.25
C GLY A 729 -17.02 19.61 39.58
N ASP A 730 -17.55 20.37 40.51
CA ASP A 730 -16.88 20.75 41.76
C ASP A 730 -16.31 19.56 42.58
N LYS A 731 -16.99 18.43 42.52
CA LYS A 731 -16.58 17.18 43.19
C LYS A 731 -15.81 16.22 42.28
N THR A 732 -15.87 16.42 40.98
CA THR A 732 -15.39 15.46 39.97
C THR A 732 -13.88 15.24 40.07
N GLY A 733 -13.09 16.28 40.31
CA GLY A 733 -11.65 16.13 40.47
C GLY A 733 -11.26 15.22 41.62
N ASN A 734 -11.99 15.32 42.77
CA ASN A 734 -11.77 14.46 43.92
C ASN A 734 -12.31 13.03 43.68
N GLU A 735 -13.37 12.88 42.90
CA GLU A 735 -13.89 11.56 42.52
C GLU A 735 -12.92 10.86 41.58
N TRP A 736 -12.39 11.54 40.56
CA TRP A 736 -11.35 11.00 39.70
C TRP A 736 -10.11 10.58 40.49
N ARG A 737 -9.69 11.41 41.45
CA ARG A 737 -8.55 11.10 42.33
C ARG A 737 -8.79 9.81 43.11
N ARG A 738 -9.95 9.67 43.74
CA ARG A 738 -10.30 8.48 44.51
C ARG A 738 -10.48 7.26 43.62
N PHE A 739 -11.14 7.42 42.46
CA PHE A 739 -11.35 6.33 41.47
C PHE A 739 -10.00 5.86 40.92
N ALA A 740 -9.13 6.78 40.57
CA ALA A 740 -7.79 6.46 40.07
C ALA A 740 -6.91 5.82 41.14
N ASP A 741 -6.99 6.27 42.41
CA ASP A 741 -6.25 5.66 43.50
C ASP A 741 -6.71 4.25 43.83
N HIS A 742 -8.03 4.00 43.86
CA HIS A 742 -8.58 2.65 44.04
C HIS A 742 -8.25 1.72 42.86
N ASN A 743 -8.14 2.24 41.66
CA ASN A 743 -7.90 1.47 40.43
C ASN A 743 -6.49 1.67 39.86
N LYS A 744 -5.52 2.15 40.65
CA LYS A 744 -4.16 2.47 40.18
C LYS A 744 -3.46 1.29 39.45
N ALA A 745 -3.73 0.07 39.87
CA ALA A 745 -3.25 -1.15 39.21
C ALA A 745 -3.84 -1.38 37.82
N VAL A 746 -5.01 -0.80 37.49
CA VAL A 746 -5.63 -0.85 36.18
C VAL A 746 -5.26 0.39 35.37
N PHE A 747 -5.31 1.57 35.99
CA PHE A 747 -4.96 2.86 35.40
C PHE A 747 -3.51 2.88 34.90
N TRP A 748 -2.61 2.46 35.77
CA TRP A 748 -1.18 2.50 35.58
C TRP A 748 -0.58 1.13 35.88
N LYS A 749 -1.17 0.08 35.24
CA LYS A 749 -0.80 -1.31 35.51
C LYS A 749 0.72 -1.51 35.42
N ASP A 750 1.31 -0.96 34.35
CA ASP A 750 2.73 -1.12 34.10
C ASP A 750 3.57 -0.29 35.09
N GLU A 751 3.10 0.92 35.47
CA GLU A 751 3.78 1.79 36.41
C GLU A 751 3.58 1.34 37.86
N PHE A 752 2.41 0.79 38.18
CA PHE A 752 2.11 0.28 39.51
C PHE A 752 2.79 -1.08 39.79
N ASP A 753 2.79 -1.96 38.79
CA ASP A 753 3.60 -3.18 38.81
C ASP A 753 5.09 -2.82 38.81
N VAL A 754 5.45 -1.68 38.23
CA VAL A 754 6.78 -1.09 38.25
C VAL A 754 7.12 -0.41 39.58
N ALA A 755 6.17 0.08 40.38
CA ALA A 755 6.47 0.56 41.73
C ALA A 755 6.86 -0.58 42.69
N SER A 756 6.28 -1.75 42.49
CA SER A 756 6.78 -3.00 43.12
C SER A 756 7.97 -3.59 42.33
N ALA A 757 8.09 -3.30 41.03
CA ALA A 757 9.16 -3.70 40.12
C ALA A 757 10.19 -2.59 39.86
N ASN A 758 10.16 -1.44 40.59
CA ASN A 758 11.00 -0.27 40.35
C ASN A 758 12.50 -0.59 40.29
N SER A 759 12.95 -1.45 41.15
CA SER A 759 14.31 -1.98 41.11
C SER A 759 14.57 -2.81 39.82
N LYS A 760 13.57 -3.44 39.26
CA LYS A 760 13.73 -4.29 38.10
C LYS A 760 13.76 -3.47 36.79
N LEU A 761 12.87 -2.47 36.63
CA LEU A 761 12.84 -1.63 35.42
C LEU A 761 14.13 -0.80 35.26
N ALA A 762 14.57 -0.16 36.33
CA ALA A 762 15.83 0.56 36.30
C ALA A 762 17.04 -0.36 36.05
N LYS A 763 17.05 -1.58 36.64
CA LYS A 763 18.05 -2.60 36.37
C LYS A 763 17.98 -3.09 34.93
N ASP A 764 16.76 -3.36 34.42
CA ASP A 764 16.56 -3.85 33.07
C ASP A 764 16.95 -2.78 32.03
N TRP A 765 16.66 -1.51 32.28
CA TRP A 765 17.10 -0.38 31.44
C TRP A 765 18.62 -0.24 31.44
N HIS A 766 19.22 -0.26 32.63
CA HIS A 766 20.67 -0.19 32.76
C HIS A 766 21.37 -1.38 32.07
N ALA A 767 20.79 -2.55 32.19
CA ALA A 767 21.28 -3.75 31.48
C ALA A 767 21.19 -3.59 29.97
N ALA A 768 20.09 -3.04 29.44
CA ALA A 768 19.93 -2.78 28.01
C ALA A 768 20.95 -1.75 27.49
N LEU A 769 21.13 -0.63 28.21
CA LEU A 769 22.15 0.36 27.85
C LEU A 769 23.56 -0.20 27.93
N SER A 770 23.84 -1.02 28.93
CA SER A 770 25.15 -1.70 29.08
C SER A 770 25.35 -2.72 27.96
N GLY A 771 24.31 -3.43 27.55
CA GLY A 771 24.31 -4.33 26.38
C GLY A 771 24.59 -3.58 25.09
N LEU A 772 23.95 -2.42 24.87
CA LEU A 772 24.21 -1.58 23.71
C LEU A 772 25.63 -1.02 23.71
N ALA A 773 26.13 -0.58 24.88
CA ALA A 773 27.51 -0.11 25.04
C ALA A 773 28.55 -1.24 24.76
N ALA A 774 28.27 -2.46 25.19
CA ALA A 774 29.15 -3.60 24.95
C ALA A 774 29.17 -4.04 23.47
N ALA A 775 28.07 -3.83 22.74
CA ALA A 775 27.96 -4.08 21.31
C ALA A 775 28.63 -2.99 20.46
N LEU A 776 28.68 -1.73 20.95
CA LEU A 776 29.39 -0.60 20.32
C LEU A 776 30.93 -0.81 20.39
#